data_3a8e2dd0bed9197be23aedf680c5e6eb
#
_entry.id   3a8e2dd0bed9197be23aedf680c5e6eb
#
_cell.length_a   1.000
_cell.length_b   1.000
_cell.length_c   1.000
_cell.angle_alpha   90.00
_cell.angle_beta   90.00
_cell.angle_gamma   90.00
#
_symmetry.space_group_name_H-M   'P 1'
#
loop_
_entity.id
_entity.type
_entity.pdbx_description
1 polymer ?
#
loop_
_entity_poly.entity_id
_entity_poly.type
_entity_poly.pdbx_seq_one_letter_code
_entity_poly.pdbx_strand_id
1 'polypeptide(L)'
;MLRFHFLPRMQRLLRLLTLTLVIGCAVLFSGAVAQVENAGNMTNQTTGPQTAEGVPPEIAQHAADWPLPNKDYENSRATTEASIDKDNVRDLSIAWTFNITANGTFGGASSNPIIMGETVFFQDLYANTYALNLADGSVKWEKIYNNTTVTGPNGPTVGWGKVFVAGDPFSIAALNVSSGEELWSTQLINTSAVAGEVIGEGIDIQPTVYDNFVYTSTVPGRGDVFYRGGAVGYLYALDQETGTIAWNLSTVDDPVSIWGNPDVNSGGGAWYTPAVDTETGIVYWAIANPAPFAGTPEFPNGASRPGPNLYTNTMMALDHATGDMAWFTQVLPHDLFDHDLQIAPILTDANVSGKDQKVVLGAGKMGRVYAFNRDSGAILWIADVGRHENDQLAVLPPGNTTVYPGALGGVETPMAYANGTVYVPYVDLYTNWTPISSLSIGVENAPQAEIQPFTEGTGGLVAIEVDTGKILWDRKLDSINVGGATVVNDLVFTATFDGTIYAFDGMTGEQVWNFTAPAGINAWPAVANDTIVWPCGVGGTSQVIALRPGGMGNVTPAPTTTANVTPTTTGNVTPTPTAEANVTITSPEEGASVAAGNVTVSVNLTDFTLVEPTGQPNAPGEGHLHYYLDAVVPTNASAPAIPETGGYVVSTNTSYTWENVTAGAHNFSVQVVNNDHTPIIPLVFDTVNVTVGGNVTPTPTMNVTPTPTMNVTPTPT
;
A
#
# COMPACT_ATOMS: atom_id res chain seq x y z
N MET A 1 66.36 -16.96 13.49
CA MET A 1 66.80 -18.12 12.71
C MET A 1 65.64 -18.64 11.85
N LEU A 2 65.92 -18.71 10.53
CA LEU A 2 65.23 -19.31 9.39
C LEU A 2 63.79 -18.79 9.14
N ARG A 3 63.50 -17.93 8.19
CA ARG A 3 63.64 -17.90 6.70
C ARG A 3 63.16 -19.18 6.01
N PHE A 4 62.08 -18.99 5.21
CA PHE A 4 62.00 -19.24 3.74
C PHE A 4 60.54 -19.13 3.31
N HIS A 5 60.16 -18.16 2.48
CA HIS A 5 60.14 -18.13 1.00
C HIS A 5 59.16 -19.18 0.40
N PHE A 6 58.10 -18.70 -0.31
CA PHE A 6 58.12 -18.62 -1.78
C PHE A 6 56.79 -18.03 -2.33
N LEU A 7 56.89 -16.93 -2.99
CA LEU A 7 56.12 -16.51 -4.16
C LEU A 7 56.76 -17.19 -5.39
N PRO A 8 56.33 -17.02 -6.61
CA PRO A 8 55.09 -16.71 -7.32
C PRO A 8 54.87 -17.62 -8.58
N ARG A 9 53.82 -17.34 -9.36
CA ARG A 9 53.73 -17.56 -10.83
C ARG A 9 52.27 -17.87 -11.20
N MET A 10 51.60 -17.24 -12.14
CA MET A 10 52.09 -16.82 -13.44
C MET A 10 51.13 -15.82 -14.08
N GLN A 11 51.64 -14.64 -14.31
CA GLN A 11 51.28 -13.89 -15.51
C GLN A 11 51.94 -14.57 -16.72
N ARG A 12 51.21 -14.67 -17.80
CA ARG A 12 51.57 -14.62 -19.22
C ARG A 12 50.75 -15.60 -20.03
N LEU A 13 49.85 -15.11 -20.88
CA LEU A 13 50.18 -15.12 -22.30
C LEU A 13 49.36 -14.05 -23.01
N LEU A 14 50.07 -13.02 -23.32
CA LEU A 14 49.69 -12.00 -24.28
C LEU A 14 50.47 -12.30 -25.55
N ARG A 15 49.79 -12.14 -26.70
CA ARG A 15 50.32 -11.91 -28.06
C ARG A 15 50.74 -13.10 -28.91
N LEU A 16 50.14 -13.19 -30.09
CA LEU A 16 50.70 -12.87 -31.43
C LEU A 16 49.57 -13.11 -32.44
N LEU A 17 49.04 -12.09 -33.07
CA LEU A 17 49.43 -11.51 -34.36
C LEU A 17 49.72 -12.53 -35.42
N THR A 18 48.81 -12.63 -36.41
CA THR A 18 49.24 -12.57 -37.83
C THR A 18 48.14 -12.01 -38.72
N LEU A 19 48.53 -10.98 -39.36
CA LEU A 19 47.99 -10.29 -40.54
C LEU A 19 48.29 -11.12 -41.77
N THR A 20 47.30 -11.40 -42.64
CA THR A 20 47.46 -11.67 -44.09
C THR A 20 46.10 -11.41 -44.72
N LEU A 21 45.92 -10.36 -45.34
CA LEU A 21 46.08 -9.88 -46.71
C LEU A 21 45.33 -10.73 -47.76
N VAL A 22 44.16 -10.18 -48.20
CA VAL A 22 43.71 -9.72 -49.51
C VAL A 22 43.82 -10.68 -50.70
N ILE A 23 42.75 -10.79 -51.39
CA ILE A 23 42.45 -10.76 -52.85
C ILE A 23 41.22 -11.63 -53.09
N GLY A 24 40.02 -11.14 -53.32
CA GLY A 24 39.55 -10.62 -54.57
C GLY A 24 38.85 -11.70 -55.38
N CYS A 25 37.52 -11.64 -55.46
CA CYS A 25 36.82 -12.04 -56.69
C CYS A 25 35.43 -11.36 -56.72
N ALA A 26 35.35 -10.33 -57.50
CA ALA A 26 34.07 -9.80 -58.01
C ALA A 26 33.53 -10.79 -59.02
N VAL A 27 32.32 -11.25 -58.86
CA VAL A 27 31.54 -11.89 -59.91
C VAL A 27 30.27 -11.05 -60.09
N LEU A 28 30.28 -10.30 -61.19
CA LEU A 28 29.12 -9.68 -61.77
C LEU A 28 28.18 -10.76 -62.32
N PHE A 29 26.94 -10.76 -61.88
CA PHE A 29 25.84 -11.31 -62.68
C PHE A 29 24.77 -10.23 -62.82
N SER A 30 24.75 -9.68 -64.04
CA SER A 30 23.65 -8.98 -64.61
C SER A 30 22.55 -9.94 -65.04
N GLY A 31 21.31 -9.62 -64.69
CA GLY A 31 20.16 -10.44 -65.09
C GLY A 31 18.86 -9.75 -64.86
N ALA A 32 18.42 -9.02 -65.88
CA ALA A 32 17.04 -8.82 -66.37
C ALA A 32 15.98 -8.25 -65.39
N VAL A 33 15.67 -6.99 -65.66
CA VAL A 33 14.39 -6.30 -65.40
C VAL A 33 13.26 -7.05 -66.10
N ALA A 34 12.24 -7.47 -65.35
CA ALA A 34 10.90 -7.70 -65.89
C ALA A 34 9.93 -6.77 -65.15
N GLN A 35 9.54 -5.71 -65.87
CA GLN A 35 8.38 -4.90 -65.49
C GLN A 35 7.13 -5.74 -65.71
N VAL A 36 6.31 -5.84 -64.66
CA VAL A 36 4.87 -6.15 -64.78
C VAL A 36 4.13 -4.98 -64.14
N GLU A 37 3.62 -4.09 -64.99
CA GLU A 37 2.59 -3.16 -64.62
C GLU A 37 1.33 -3.94 -64.27
N ASN A 38 0.83 -3.75 -63.06
CA ASN A 38 -0.58 -3.99 -62.77
C ASN A 38 -1.11 -2.81 -61.96
N ALA A 39 -1.81 -1.93 -62.66
CA ALA A 39 -2.64 -0.91 -62.06
C ALA A 39 -3.84 -1.59 -61.42
N GLY A 40 -3.95 -1.52 -60.11
CA GLY A 40 -5.08 -2.02 -59.34
C GLY A 40 -5.19 -1.33 -58.00
N ASN A 41 -6.11 -0.35 -57.93
CA ASN A 41 -6.76 0.20 -56.73
C ASN A 41 -5.86 0.50 -55.50
N MET A 42 -5.41 1.74 -55.39
CA MET A 42 -5.10 2.34 -54.10
C MET A 42 -6.41 2.56 -53.32
N THR A 43 -6.77 1.61 -52.47
CA THR A 43 -7.61 1.91 -51.35
C THR A 43 -6.71 2.65 -50.33
N ASN A 44 -7.08 3.87 -50.02
CA ASN A 44 -6.53 4.61 -48.85
C ASN A 44 -6.70 3.74 -47.60
N GLN A 45 -5.66 2.99 -47.24
CA GLN A 45 -5.50 2.57 -45.86
C GLN A 45 -5.00 3.80 -45.12
N THR A 46 -5.86 4.37 -44.28
CA THR A 46 -5.43 5.23 -43.17
C THR A 46 -4.47 4.40 -42.35
N THR A 47 -3.17 4.68 -42.42
CA THR A 47 -2.18 4.18 -41.50
C THR A 47 -2.56 4.75 -40.15
N GLY A 48 -3.11 3.90 -39.28
CA GLY A 48 -3.19 4.19 -37.84
C GLY A 48 -1.79 4.53 -37.31
N PRO A 49 -1.69 5.19 -36.17
CA PRO A 49 -0.42 5.50 -35.55
C PRO A 49 0.42 4.22 -35.48
N GLN A 50 1.66 4.28 -35.99
CA GLN A 50 2.60 3.18 -35.94
C GLN A 50 2.97 3.02 -34.48
N THR A 51 2.52 1.91 -33.84
CA THR A 51 2.84 1.58 -32.46
C THR A 51 4.36 1.40 -32.33
N ALA A 52 4.96 1.98 -31.30
CA ALA A 52 6.35 1.69 -30.96
C ALA A 52 6.50 0.17 -30.73
N GLU A 53 7.58 -0.41 -31.23
CA GLU A 53 7.87 -1.83 -31.03
C GLU A 53 7.92 -2.13 -29.51
N GLY A 54 7.26 -3.19 -29.07
CA GLY A 54 7.19 -3.58 -27.65
C GLY A 54 6.03 -3.01 -26.82
N VAL A 55 5.35 -1.95 -27.29
CA VAL A 55 4.21 -1.36 -26.59
C VAL A 55 2.93 -2.18 -26.86
N PRO A 56 2.19 -2.66 -25.82
CA PRO A 56 0.91 -3.30 -26.00
C PRO A 56 -0.07 -2.44 -26.81
N PRO A 57 -0.83 -3.04 -27.75
CA PRO A 57 -1.69 -2.27 -28.66
C PRO A 57 -2.71 -1.37 -27.94
N GLU A 58 -3.30 -1.83 -26.84
CA GLU A 58 -4.29 -1.09 -26.07
C GLU A 58 -3.68 0.13 -25.37
N ILE A 59 -2.42 0.07 -24.92
CA ILE A 59 -1.72 1.22 -24.33
C ILE A 59 -1.56 2.31 -25.38
N ALA A 60 -1.10 1.95 -26.56
CA ALA A 60 -0.97 2.90 -27.66
C ALA A 60 -2.32 3.47 -28.11
N GLN A 61 -3.38 2.65 -28.14
CA GLN A 61 -4.74 3.08 -28.49
C GLN A 61 -5.32 4.04 -27.44
N HIS A 62 -5.00 3.87 -26.18
CA HIS A 62 -5.52 4.61 -25.05
C HIS A 62 -4.50 5.59 -24.44
N ALA A 63 -3.50 6.03 -25.22
CA ALA A 63 -2.46 6.92 -24.74
C ALA A 63 -2.99 8.28 -24.19
N ALA A 64 -4.16 8.74 -24.65
CA ALA A 64 -4.85 9.91 -24.12
C ALA A 64 -5.50 9.67 -22.74
N ASP A 65 -5.86 8.42 -22.41
CA ASP A 65 -6.45 8.04 -21.14
C ASP A 65 -5.36 7.88 -20.05
N TRP A 66 -5.50 6.96 -19.10
CA TRP A 66 -4.52 6.62 -18.06
C TRP A 66 -4.15 5.14 -18.14
N PRO A 67 -3.44 4.70 -19.21
CA PRO A 67 -3.30 3.28 -19.54
C PRO A 67 -2.23 2.53 -18.74
N LEU A 68 -1.34 3.24 -18.05
CA LEU A 68 -0.25 2.69 -17.24
C LEU A 68 -0.31 3.19 -15.79
N PRO A 69 0.35 2.53 -14.84
CA PRO A 69 0.32 2.89 -13.42
C PRO A 69 0.55 4.37 -13.11
N ASN A 70 1.47 5.00 -13.81
CA ASN A 70 1.80 6.42 -13.67
C ASN A 70 1.56 7.20 -14.96
N LYS A 71 0.55 6.86 -15.75
CA LYS A 71 0.13 7.46 -17.02
C LYS A 71 0.89 6.93 -18.24
N ASP A 72 2.21 6.90 -18.18
CA ASP A 72 3.11 6.57 -19.30
C ASP A 72 4.33 5.77 -18.81
N TYR A 73 5.19 5.36 -19.72
CA TYR A 73 6.41 4.61 -19.41
C TYR A 73 7.48 5.45 -18.71
N GLU A 74 7.42 6.76 -18.85
CA GLU A 74 8.27 7.73 -18.18
C GLU A 74 7.84 7.99 -16.74
N ASN A 75 6.68 7.48 -16.31
CA ASN A 75 6.04 7.74 -15.01
C ASN A 75 5.75 9.24 -14.77
N SER A 76 5.35 9.97 -15.81
CA SER A 76 5.16 11.42 -15.74
C SER A 76 4.02 11.86 -14.80
N ARG A 77 2.98 11.05 -14.65
CA ARG A 77 1.74 11.38 -13.91
C ARG A 77 1.15 12.72 -14.34
N ALA A 78 1.19 13.01 -15.63
CA ALA A 78 0.73 14.27 -16.21
C ALA A 78 -0.17 14.03 -17.42
N THR A 79 -1.21 14.85 -17.58
CA THR A 79 -2.08 14.83 -18.75
C THR A 79 -2.51 16.23 -19.15
N THR A 80 -2.63 16.47 -20.45
CA THR A 80 -3.24 17.66 -21.06
C THR A 80 -4.52 17.32 -21.82
N GLU A 81 -4.97 16.08 -21.72
CA GLU A 81 -6.12 15.55 -22.47
C GLU A 81 -7.48 15.79 -21.79
N ALA A 82 -7.47 16.28 -20.54
CA ALA A 82 -8.68 16.67 -19.83
C ALA A 82 -8.97 18.17 -20.02
N SER A 83 -10.24 18.56 -19.96
CA SER A 83 -10.63 19.98 -19.97
C SER A 83 -10.59 20.65 -18.59
N ILE A 84 -10.15 19.92 -17.55
CA ILE A 84 -10.05 20.42 -16.17
C ILE A 84 -8.87 21.40 -16.07
N ASP A 85 -9.15 22.64 -15.66
CA ASP A 85 -8.16 23.70 -15.52
C ASP A 85 -8.54 24.64 -14.35
N LYS A 86 -7.81 25.75 -14.18
CA LYS A 86 -8.07 26.74 -13.12
C LYS A 86 -9.45 27.41 -13.20
N ASP A 87 -10.04 27.49 -14.38
CA ASP A 87 -11.32 28.16 -14.58
C ASP A 87 -12.50 27.30 -14.11
N ASN A 88 -12.39 25.95 -14.22
CA ASN A 88 -13.48 25.00 -13.95
C ASN A 88 -13.22 24.00 -12.83
N VAL A 89 -12.02 23.93 -12.24
CA VAL A 89 -11.71 23.00 -11.14
C VAL A 89 -12.67 23.14 -9.95
N ARG A 90 -13.22 24.33 -9.74
CA ARG A 90 -14.20 24.62 -8.66
C ARG A 90 -15.56 23.97 -8.88
N ASP A 91 -15.84 23.53 -10.09
CA ASP A 91 -17.05 22.82 -10.47
C ASP A 91 -16.95 21.29 -10.26
N LEU A 92 -15.77 20.81 -9.83
CA LEU A 92 -15.56 19.41 -9.52
C LEU A 92 -16.43 18.96 -8.35
N SER A 93 -17.16 17.89 -8.56
CA SER A 93 -17.98 17.24 -7.54
C SER A 93 -18.06 15.74 -7.80
N ILE A 94 -18.49 14.96 -6.80
CA ILE A 94 -18.61 13.51 -6.95
C ILE A 94 -19.67 13.20 -8.01
N ALA A 95 -19.26 12.46 -9.04
CA ALA A 95 -20.14 11.93 -10.09
C ALA A 95 -20.67 10.53 -9.70
N TRP A 96 -19.83 9.70 -9.10
CA TRP A 96 -20.21 8.40 -8.56
C TRP A 96 -19.21 7.94 -7.50
N THR A 97 -19.63 6.95 -6.69
CA THR A 97 -18.77 6.25 -5.73
C THR A 97 -18.93 4.74 -5.89
N PHE A 98 -17.88 4.00 -5.58
CA PHE A 98 -17.89 2.54 -5.51
C PHE A 98 -17.26 2.11 -4.19
N ASN A 99 -18.00 1.36 -3.36
CA ASN A 99 -17.51 0.85 -2.07
C ASN A 99 -16.58 -0.34 -2.28
N ILE A 100 -15.47 -0.39 -1.55
CA ILE A 100 -14.52 -1.49 -1.53
C ILE A 100 -14.49 -2.12 -0.13
N THR A 101 -14.21 -3.43 -0.06
CA THR A 101 -14.27 -4.17 1.20
C THR A 101 -12.98 -4.12 2.01
N ALA A 102 -11.84 -3.87 1.34
CA ALA A 102 -10.57 -3.75 2.02
C ALA A 102 -10.57 -2.58 3.00
N ASN A 103 -10.06 -2.83 4.20
CA ASN A 103 -9.91 -1.82 5.25
C ASN A 103 -8.71 -2.20 6.13
N GLY A 104 -7.80 -1.27 6.35
CA GLY A 104 -6.60 -1.47 7.15
C GLY A 104 -6.02 -0.15 7.63
N THR A 105 -4.91 -0.22 8.34
CA THR A 105 -4.21 0.96 8.88
C THR A 105 -3.88 2.00 7.79
N PHE A 106 -3.59 1.52 6.59
CA PHE A 106 -3.28 2.36 5.42
C PHE A 106 -4.48 2.59 4.49
N GLY A 107 -5.69 2.24 4.93
CA GLY A 107 -6.93 2.39 4.17
C GLY A 107 -7.31 1.15 3.39
N GLY A 108 -8.18 1.33 2.38
CA GLY A 108 -8.65 0.26 1.49
C GLY A 108 -7.89 0.15 0.18
N ALA A 109 -7.06 1.13 -0.14
CA ALA A 109 -6.26 1.19 -1.36
C ALA A 109 -5.01 2.04 -1.16
N SER A 110 -3.91 1.69 -1.83
CA SER A 110 -2.68 2.49 -1.86
C SER A 110 -2.02 2.42 -3.24
N SER A 111 -2.82 2.66 -4.28
CA SER A 111 -2.39 2.66 -5.68
C SER A 111 -3.29 3.57 -6.52
N ASN A 112 -3.03 3.66 -7.81
CA ASN A 112 -3.94 4.35 -8.72
C ASN A 112 -4.70 3.38 -9.63
N PRO A 113 -5.92 3.74 -10.03
CA PRO A 113 -6.64 3.01 -11.08
C PRO A 113 -5.92 3.12 -12.43
N ILE A 114 -6.22 2.17 -13.33
CA ILE A 114 -5.94 2.28 -14.77
C ILE A 114 -7.25 2.67 -15.47
N ILE A 115 -7.20 3.59 -16.41
CA ILE A 115 -8.37 3.97 -17.21
C ILE A 115 -8.06 3.75 -18.68
N MET A 116 -8.88 2.91 -19.35
CA MET A 116 -8.83 2.68 -20.78
C MET A 116 -10.24 2.75 -21.39
N GLY A 117 -10.50 3.78 -22.18
CA GLY A 117 -11.81 4.05 -22.75
C GLY A 117 -12.87 4.24 -21.67
N GLU A 118 -13.86 3.37 -21.66
CA GLU A 118 -14.96 3.39 -20.69
C GLU A 118 -14.73 2.48 -19.47
N THR A 119 -13.52 1.99 -19.25
CA THR A 119 -13.24 1.03 -18.16
C THR A 119 -12.20 1.58 -17.20
N VAL A 120 -12.54 1.51 -15.91
CA VAL A 120 -11.62 1.72 -14.79
C VAL A 120 -11.23 0.36 -14.23
N PHE A 121 -9.95 0.02 -14.25
CA PHE A 121 -9.43 -1.16 -13.56
C PHE A 121 -8.80 -0.70 -12.25
N PHE A 122 -9.12 -1.41 -11.18
CA PHE A 122 -8.71 -1.05 -9.84
C PHE A 122 -8.45 -2.31 -9.00
N GLN A 123 -7.50 -2.25 -8.08
CA GLN A 123 -7.24 -3.31 -7.10
C GLN A 123 -7.18 -2.71 -5.69
N ASP A 124 -7.88 -3.36 -4.74
CA ASP A 124 -7.85 -2.96 -3.33
C ASP A 124 -6.71 -3.65 -2.55
N LEU A 125 -6.56 -3.31 -1.26
CA LEU A 125 -5.53 -3.89 -0.38
C LEU A 125 -5.81 -5.33 0.09
N TYR A 126 -6.92 -5.95 -0.36
CA TYR A 126 -7.15 -7.40 -0.25
C TYR A 126 -6.91 -8.11 -1.60
N ALA A 127 -6.17 -7.46 -2.50
CA ALA A 127 -5.93 -7.90 -3.87
C ALA A 127 -7.20 -8.13 -4.71
N ASN A 128 -8.38 -7.73 -4.22
CA ASN A 128 -9.60 -7.83 -5.02
C ASN A 128 -9.51 -6.87 -6.20
N THR A 129 -9.79 -7.36 -7.37
CA THR A 129 -9.63 -6.61 -8.63
C THR A 129 -10.97 -6.38 -9.28
N TYR A 130 -11.20 -5.16 -9.72
CA TYR A 130 -12.46 -4.70 -10.26
C TYR A 130 -12.26 -4.05 -11.62
N ALA A 131 -13.19 -4.30 -12.54
CA ALA A 131 -13.39 -3.47 -13.73
C ALA A 131 -14.72 -2.74 -13.59
N LEU A 132 -14.66 -1.42 -13.55
CA LEU A 132 -15.83 -0.56 -13.37
C LEU A 132 -16.10 0.24 -14.64
N ASN A 133 -17.35 0.62 -14.85
CA ASN A 133 -17.72 1.56 -15.89
C ASN A 133 -17.32 2.98 -15.47
N LEU A 134 -16.50 3.66 -16.28
CA LEU A 134 -16.05 5.03 -16.02
C LEU A 134 -17.22 6.02 -15.88
N ALA A 135 -18.34 5.77 -16.60
CA ALA A 135 -19.46 6.69 -16.61
C ALA A 135 -20.21 6.77 -15.26
N ASP A 136 -20.39 5.64 -14.56
CA ASP A 136 -21.28 5.53 -13.41
C ASP A 136 -20.76 4.66 -12.25
N GLY A 137 -19.55 4.09 -12.36
CA GLY A 137 -18.95 3.22 -11.33
C GLY A 137 -19.58 1.83 -11.24
N SER A 138 -20.50 1.44 -12.14
CA SER A 138 -21.09 0.10 -12.14
C SER A 138 -20.04 -0.97 -12.46
N VAL A 139 -20.16 -2.12 -11.78
CA VAL A 139 -19.23 -3.25 -11.95
C VAL A 139 -19.43 -3.91 -13.29
N LYS A 140 -18.38 -4.00 -14.10
CA LYS A 140 -18.35 -4.84 -15.32
C LYS A 140 -17.97 -6.27 -14.98
N TRP A 141 -16.96 -6.45 -14.15
CA TRP A 141 -16.56 -7.72 -13.53
C TRP A 141 -15.73 -7.47 -12.27
N GLU A 142 -15.62 -8.49 -11.43
CA GLU A 142 -14.76 -8.49 -10.25
C GLU A 142 -14.07 -9.84 -10.07
N LYS A 143 -12.85 -9.84 -9.54
CA LYS A 143 -12.11 -11.02 -9.10
C LYS A 143 -11.76 -10.84 -7.64
N ILE A 144 -12.29 -11.70 -6.78
CA ILE A 144 -12.14 -11.62 -5.33
C ILE A 144 -11.09 -12.62 -4.87
N TYR A 145 -10.01 -12.12 -4.28
CA TYR A 145 -8.96 -12.92 -3.67
C TYR A 145 -9.04 -12.92 -2.13
N ASN A 146 -9.48 -11.82 -1.52
CA ASN A 146 -9.46 -11.60 -0.07
C ASN A 146 -8.07 -11.86 0.55
N ASN A 147 -7.03 -11.49 -0.16
CA ASN A 147 -5.66 -11.66 0.27
C ASN A 147 -5.24 -10.49 1.15
N THR A 148 -5.12 -10.71 2.45
CA THR A 148 -4.74 -9.69 3.45
C THR A 148 -3.23 -9.53 3.61
N THR A 149 -2.41 -10.19 2.79
CA THR A 149 -0.94 -10.08 2.88
C THR A 149 -0.39 -8.89 2.09
N VAL A 150 -1.21 -8.22 1.27
CA VAL A 150 -0.82 -7.03 0.51
C VAL A 150 -0.97 -5.80 1.38
N THR A 151 0.07 -4.97 1.45
CA THR A 151 0.04 -3.67 2.13
C THR A 151 0.11 -2.49 1.17
N GLY A 152 0.44 -2.77 -0.08
CA GLY A 152 0.61 -1.79 -1.14
C GLY A 152 1.97 -1.07 -1.11
N PRO A 153 2.26 -0.26 -2.12
CA PRO A 153 1.38 0.08 -3.25
C PRO A 153 1.22 -1.08 -4.23
N ASN A 154 0.01 -1.60 -4.37
CA ASN A 154 -0.35 -2.60 -5.36
C ASN A 154 -1.29 -1.99 -6.41
N GLY A 155 -1.71 -2.76 -7.41
CA GLY A 155 -2.66 -2.30 -8.42
C GLY A 155 -2.56 -3.08 -9.72
N PRO A 156 -3.50 -2.85 -10.65
CA PRO A 156 -3.49 -3.51 -11.95
C PRO A 156 -2.57 -2.82 -12.96
N THR A 157 -2.10 -3.57 -13.95
CA THR A 157 -1.67 -3.05 -15.25
C THR A 157 -2.36 -3.83 -16.36
N VAL A 158 -2.50 -3.23 -17.53
CA VAL A 158 -3.26 -3.82 -18.66
C VAL A 158 -2.37 -3.92 -19.89
N GLY A 159 -2.37 -5.05 -20.55
CA GLY A 159 -1.66 -5.27 -21.82
C GLY A 159 -2.04 -6.60 -22.46
N TRP A 160 -2.06 -6.64 -23.80
CA TRP A 160 -2.33 -7.84 -24.62
C TRP A 160 -3.63 -8.58 -24.23
N GLY A 161 -4.69 -7.81 -23.95
CA GLY A 161 -5.99 -8.36 -23.55
C GLY A 161 -6.05 -8.95 -22.15
N LYS A 162 -5.08 -8.64 -21.30
CA LYS A 162 -4.94 -9.16 -19.93
C LYS A 162 -4.83 -8.03 -18.91
N VAL A 163 -5.22 -8.32 -17.67
CA VAL A 163 -4.96 -7.48 -16.49
C VAL A 163 -4.01 -8.25 -15.59
N PHE A 164 -2.88 -7.67 -15.28
CA PHE A 164 -1.86 -8.28 -14.41
C PHE A 164 -1.91 -7.64 -13.03
N VAL A 165 -1.96 -8.48 -11.99
CA VAL A 165 -2.19 -8.06 -10.60
C VAL A 165 -1.44 -8.95 -9.62
N ALA A 166 -1.21 -8.45 -8.40
CA ALA A 166 -0.98 -9.35 -7.27
C ALA A 166 -2.25 -10.20 -7.07
N GLY A 167 -2.11 -11.53 -7.00
CA GLY A 167 -3.21 -12.48 -6.90
C GLY A 167 -3.31 -13.12 -5.52
N ASP A 168 -3.44 -14.45 -5.52
CA ASP A 168 -3.34 -15.25 -4.29
C ASP A 168 -2.03 -14.96 -3.55
N PRO A 169 -1.95 -15.23 -2.25
CA PRO A 169 -0.76 -14.91 -1.49
C PRO A 169 0.53 -15.30 -2.23
N PHE A 170 1.40 -14.28 -2.41
CA PHE A 170 2.73 -14.46 -3.00
C PHE A 170 2.78 -14.80 -4.49
N SER A 171 1.73 -14.49 -5.25
CA SER A 171 1.68 -14.72 -6.70
C SER A 171 1.37 -13.45 -7.50
N ILE A 172 1.78 -13.44 -8.77
CA ILE A 172 1.28 -12.53 -9.80
C ILE A 172 0.35 -13.33 -10.71
N ALA A 173 -0.81 -12.76 -11.02
CA ALA A 173 -1.83 -13.37 -11.86
C ALA A 173 -2.12 -12.51 -13.09
N ALA A 174 -2.49 -13.17 -14.20
CA ALA A 174 -3.09 -12.56 -15.37
C ALA A 174 -4.57 -12.89 -15.44
N LEU A 175 -5.40 -11.87 -15.55
CA LEU A 175 -6.84 -11.98 -15.72
C LEU A 175 -7.22 -11.59 -17.14
N ASN A 176 -8.26 -12.23 -17.69
CA ASN A 176 -8.85 -11.79 -18.96
C ASN A 176 -9.45 -10.39 -18.79
N VAL A 177 -9.06 -9.44 -19.62
CA VAL A 177 -9.47 -8.04 -19.52
C VAL A 177 -10.99 -7.82 -19.60
N SER A 178 -11.71 -8.72 -20.28
CA SER A 178 -13.16 -8.58 -20.50
C SER A 178 -14.00 -9.30 -19.46
N SER A 179 -13.48 -10.36 -18.81
CA SER A 179 -14.27 -11.21 -17.91
C SER A 179 -13.73 -11.31 -16.48
N GLY A 180 -12.47 -10.89 -16.22
CA GLY A 180 -11.81 -11.09 -14.94
C GLY A 180 -11.43 -12.55 -14.64
N GLU A 181 -11.61 -13.49 -15.61
CA GLU A 181 -11.20 -14.88 -15.48
C GLU A 181 -9.68 -14.98 -15.40
N GLU A 182 -9.17 -15.73 -14.42
CA GLU A 182 -7.75 -15.97 -14.26
C GLU A 182 -7.22 -16.89 -15.36
N LEU A 183 -6.26 -16.41 -16.12
CA LEU A 183 -5.63 -17.12 -17.22
C LEU A 183 -4.41 -17.91 -16.77
N TRP A 184 -3.60 -17.33 -15.90
CA TRP A 184 -2.46 -17.96 -15.24
C TRP A 184 -2.14 -17.25 -13.93
N SER A 185 -1.46 -17.94 -13.02
CA SER A 185 -0.92 -17.41 -11.78
C SER A 185 0.48 -18.00 -11.54
N THR A 186 1.44 -17.14 -11.18
CA THR A 186 2.84 -17.54 -10.94
C THR A 186 3.25 -17.14 -9.53
N GLN A 187 3.55 -18.14 -8.71
CA GLN A 187 4.04 -17.92 -7.35
C GLN A 187 5.50 -17.44 -7.40
N LEU A 188 5.78 -16.28 -6.79
CA LEU A 188 7.11 -15.69 -6.74
C LEU A 188 7.84 -16.00 -5.42
N ILE A 189 7.11 -16.12 -4.32
CA ILE A 189 7.65 -16.36 -2.98
C ILE A 189 7.39 -17.79 -2.58
N ASN A 190 8.46 -18.50 -2.14
CA ASN A 190 8.36 -19.89 -1.73
C ASN A 190 7.63 -20.02 -0.39
N THR A 191 6.45 -20.61 -0.41
CA THR A 191 5.62 -20.87 0.79
C THR A 191 5.95 -22.22 1.46
N SER A 192 6.89 -23.00 0.92
CA SER A 192 7.30 -24.31 1.47
C SER A 192 8.21 -24.18 2.69
N ALA A 193 8.49 -22.97 3.16
CA ALA A 193 9.12 -22.75 4.45
C ALA A 193 8.34 -23.48 5.54
N VAL A 194 9.05 -24.09 6.46
CA VAL A 194 8.59 -25.01 7.50
C VAL A 194 7.23 -24.59 8.07
N ALA A 195 6.30 -25.51 8.14
CA ALA A 195 4.94 -25.26 8.63
C ALA A 195 4.98 -24.57 10.01
N GLY A 196 4.50 -23.32 10.07
CA GLY A 196 4.49 -22.48 11.27
C GLY A 196 5.50 -21.33 11.26
N GLU A 197 6.37 -21.20 10.25
CA GLU A 197 7.21 -20.01 10.08
C GLU A 197 6.42 -18.89 9.40
N VAL A 198 6.60 -17.68 9.90
CA VAL A 198 6.01 -16.46 9.31
C VAL A 198 6.83 -16.10 8.07
N ILE A 199 6.19 -16.02 6.91
CA ILE A 199 6.84 -15.54 5.68
C ILE A 199 7.00 -14.02 5.81
N GLY A 200 8.25 -13.55 5.77
CA GLY A 200 8.60 -12.13 5.89
C GLY A 200 8.68 -11.39 4.55
N GLU A 201 8.04 -11.91 3.50
CA GLU A 201 8.10 -11.35 2.15
C GLU A 201 6.70 -11.09 1.61
N GLY A 202 6.55 -10.12 0.71
CA GLY A 202 5.27 -9.74 0.07
C GLY A 202 5.43 -9.37 -1.39
N ILE A 203 4.30 -9.18 -2.07
CA ILE A 203 4.22 -8.58 -3.39
C ILE A 203 3.38 -7.32 -3.24
N ASP A 204 4.06 -6.19 -3.14
CA ASP A 204 3.49 -4.88 -2.85
C ASP A 204 3.95 -3.89 -3.92
N ILE A 205 3.54 -4.14 -5.15
CA ILE A 205 3.88 -3.32 -6.32
C ILE A 205 2.73 -3.34 -7.32
N GLN A 206 2.49 -2.22 -7.97
CA GLN A 206 1.70 -2.16 -9.20
C GLN A 206 2.61 -2.51 -10.37
N PRO A 207 2.40 -3.64 -11.09
CA PRO A 207 3.26 -4.08 -12.18
C PRO A 207 3.23 -3.10 -13.36
N THR A 208 4.23 -3.19 -14.27
CA THR A 208 4.15 -2.58 -15.61
C THR A 208 4.43 -3.61 -16.69
N VAL A 209 4.13 -3.28 -17.95
CA VAL A 209 4.23 -4.19 -19.08
C VAL A 209 4.97 -3.53 -20.25
N TYR A 210 5.92 -4.25 -20.83
CA TYR A 210 6.64 -3.82 -22.05
C TYR A 210 7.28 -5.02 -22.75
N ASP A 211 7.32 -5.05 -24.08
CA ASP A 211 7.99 -6.02 -24.95
C ASP A 211 7.76 -7.51 -24.55
N ASN A 212 6.47 -7.88 -24.40
CA ASN A 212 6.02 -9.20 -23.96
C ASN A 212 6.37 -9.60 -22.52
N PHE A 213 6.83 -8.67 -21.69
CA PHE A 213 7.11 -8.90 -20.28
C PHE A 213 6.18 -8.14 -19.35
N VAL A 214 5.94 -8.76 -18.20
CA VAL A 214 5.35 -8.16 -16.99
C VAL A 214 6.47 -7.96 -15.99
N TYR A 215 6.76 -6.71 -15.62
CA TYR A 215 7.76 -6.36 -14.63
C TYR A 215 7.09 -6.22 -13.27
N THR A 216 7.62 -6.92 -12.29
CA THR A 216 7.13 -6.93 -10.91
C THR A 216 8.29 -7.17 -9.95
N SER A 217 8.02 -7.15 -8.64
CA SER A 217 9.02 -7.35 -7.60
C SER A 217 8.45 -8.05 -6.38
N THR A 218 9.32 -8.50 -5.50
CA THR A 218 8.99 -8.86 -4.14
C THR A 218 9.64 -7.88 -3.16
N VAL A 219 9.06 -7.78 -1.97
CA VAL A 219 9.54 -6.93 -0.88
C VAL A 219 9.79 -7.77 0.36
N PRO A 220 10.84 -7.48 1.16
CA PRO A 220 11.14 -8.20 2.39
C PRO A 220 10.34 -7.62 3.58
N GLY A 221 9.03 -7.52 3.43
CA GLY A 221 8.11 -7.00 4.43
C GLY A 221 6.69 -7.15 3.94
N ARG A 222 5.71 -7.15 4.84
CA ARG A 222 4.28 -7.14 4.54
C ARG A 222 3.51 -6.60 5.74
N GLY A 223 2.21 -6.36 5.63
CA GLY A 223 1.40 -5.61 6.58
C GLY A 223 1.43 -6.02 8.03
N ASP A 224 1.67 -7.27 8.31
CA ASP A 224 1.75 -7.83 9.65
C ASP A 224 3.17 -8.23 10.07
N VAL A 225 4.14 -8.11 9.15
CA VAL A 225 5.53 -8.50 9.38
C VAL A 225 6.48 -7.51 8.72
N PHE A 226 7.02 -6.59 9.50
CA PHE A 226 8.13 -5.76 9.04
C PHE A 226 9.42 -6.59 9.05
N TYR A 227 10.13 -6.64 7.95
CA TYR A 227 11.50 -7.13 7.76
C TYR A 227 11.97 -8.21 8.74
N ARG A 228 11.98 -9.42 8.28
CA ARG A 228 12.49 -10.58 9.01
C ARG A 228 13.83 -11.04 8.43
N GLY A 229 14.77 -11.49 9.26
CA GLY A 229 16.05 -12.03 8.81
C GLY A 229 15.88 -13.11 7.74
N GLY A 230 16.72 -13.06 6.71
CA GLY A 230 16.67 -13.95 5.56
C GLY A 230 15.81 -13.46 4.38
N ALA A 231 14.91 -12.50 4.59
CA ALA A 231 14.06 -11.98 3.52
C ALA A 231 14.80 -10.94 2.67
N VAL A 232 14.76 -11.06 1.35
CA VAL A 232 15.38 -10.13 0.39
C VAL A 232 14.43 -9.82 -0.76
N GLY A 233 14.54 -8.62 -1.33
CA GLY A 233 13.81 -8.25 -2.51
C GLY A 233 14.33 -8.91 -3.77
N TYR A 234 13.44 -9.15 -4.73
CA TYR A 234 13.75 -9.61 -6.07
C TYR A 234 12.98 -8.79 -7.11
N LEU A 235 13.62 -8.52 -8.23
CA LEU A 235 13.01 -7.98 -9.45
C LEU A 235 12.75 -9.13 -10.42
N TYR A 236 11.64 -9.06 -11.15
CA TYR A 236 11.21 -10.10 -12.08
C TYR A 236 10.76 -9.51 -13.42
N ALA A 237 11.03 -10.23 -14.51
CA ALA A 237 10.25 -10.15 -15.73
C ALA A 237 9.61 -11.51 -16.01
N LEU A 238 8.30 -11.50 -16.21
CA LEU A 238 7.52 -12.69 -16.57
C LEU A 238 7.02 -12.55 -18.02
N ASP A 239 7.07 -13.65 -18.76
CA ASP A 239 6.41 -13.73 -20.07
C ASP A 239 4.91 -13.52 -19.91
N GLN A 240 4.36 -12.54 -20.61
CA GLN A 240 2.97 -12.12 -20.45
C GLN A 240 1.94 -13.18 -20.86
N GLU A 241 2.30 -14.10 -21.75
CA GLU A 241 1.38 -15.14 -22.24
C GLU A 241 1.28 -16.32 -21.28
N THR A 242 2.42 -16.72 -20.71
CA THR A 242 2.52 -17.96 -19.91
C THR A 242 2.74 -17.74 -18.43
N GLY A 243 3.11 -16.54 -17.99
CA GLY A 243 3.54 -16.26 -16.62
C GLY A 243 4.89 -16.85 -16.25
N THR A 244 5.63 -17.42 -17.21
CA THR A 244 6.95 -18.00 -16.96
C THR A 244 7.95 -16.89 -16.62
N ILE A 245 8.73 -17.08 -15.55
CA ILE A 245 9.81 -16.14 -15.20
C ILE A 245 10.89 -16.19 -16.29
N ALA A 246 11.04 -15.09 -17.01
CA ALA A 246 12.09 -14.93 -18.03
C ALA A 246 13.44 -14.64 -17.38
N TRP A 247 13.46 -13.72 -16.41
CA TRP A 247 14.61 -13.45 -15.57
C TRP A 247 14.18 -12.97 -14.18
N ASN A 248 15.07 -13.09 -13.21
CA ASN A 248 14.96 -12.44 -11.91
C ASN A 248 16.33 -11.97 -11.45
N LEU A 249 16.34 -10.93 -10.61
CA LEU A 249 17.55 -10.36 -10.04
C LEU A 249 17.31 -10.08 -8.55
N SER A 250 18.19 -10.59 -7.68
CA SER A 250 18.20 -10.19 -6.27
C SER A 250 18.64 -8.74 -6.14
N THR A 251 17.94 -7.97 -5.32
CA THR A 251 18.30 -6.59 -4.97
C THR A 251 19.38 -6.51 -3.88
N VAL A 252 19.87 -7.65 -3.43
CA VAL A 252 21.02 -7.81 -2.53
C VAL A 252 22.11 -8.54 -3.28
N ASP A 253 23.35 -8.03 -3.23
CA ASP A 253 24.49 -8.55 -4.01
C ASP A 253 24.88 -9.99 -3.66
N ASP A 254 24.65 -10.40 -2.41
CA ASP A 254 24.78 -11.79 -1.97
C ASP A 254 23.57 -12.19 -1.11
N PRO A 255 22.51 -12.73 -1.74
CA PRO A 255 21.27 -13.08 -1.03
C PRO A 255 21.43 -14.29 -0.09
N VAL A 256 22.58 -14.97 -0.09
CA VAL A 256 22.86 -16.09 0.81
C VAL A 256 23.48 -15.60 2.12
N SER A 257 24.46 -14.71 2.04
CA SER A 257 25.13 -14.19 3.25
C SER A 257 24.46 -12.93 3.81
N ILE A 258 23.71 -12.21 3.00
CA ILE A 258 23.01 -10.97 3.34
C ILE A 258 23.90 -10.08 4.24
N TRP A 259 24.99 -9.62 3.67
CA TRP A 259 26.02 -8.78 4.32
C TRP A 259 26.63 -9.41 5.59
N GLY A 260 26.64 -10.76 5.68
CA GLY A 260 27.36 -11.52 6.71
C GLY A 260 26.52 -12.03 7.87
N ASN A 261 25.22 -11.73 7.95
CA ASN A 261 24.34 -12.23 9.00
C ASN A 261 22.91 -12.48 8.48
N PRO A 262 22.66 -13.57 7.72
CA PRO A 262 21.36 -13.83 7.11
C PRO A 262 20.24 -14.12 8.13
N ASP A 263 20.59 -14.52 9.36
CA ASP A 263 19.56 -14.77 10.39
C ASP A 263 18.94 -13.48 10.94
N VAL A 264 19.60 -12.34 10.73
CA VAL A 264 19.19 -11.01 11.27
C VAL A 264 18.89 -10.02 10.14
N ASN A 265 19.73 -10.03 9.09
CA ASN A 265 19.66 -9.04 8.02
C ASN A 265 18.59 -9.37 6.99
N SER A 266 18.00 -8.32 6.41
CA SER A 266 17.04 -8.38 5.32
C SER A 266 17.06 -7.04 4.56
N GLY A 267 16.26 -6.89 3.51
CA GLY A 267 16.10 -5.59 2.84
C GLY A 267 16.04 -5.68 1.31
N GLY A 268 16.12 -4.52 0.68
CA GLY A 268 16.18 -4.38 -0.77
C GLY A 268 14.81 -4.51 -1.47
N GLY A 269 13.72 -4.12 -0.85
CA GLY A 269 12.41 -4.11 -1.50
C GLY A 269 12.38 -3.16 -2.71
N ALA A 270 11.53 -3.46 -3.69
CA ALA A 270 11.16 -2.52 -4.73
C ALA A 270 9.64 -2.37 -4.71
N TRP A 271 9.19 -1.23 -4.18
CA TRP A 271 7.79 -1.01 -3.85
C TRP A 271 6.97 -0.36 -4.98
N TYR A 272 7.63 0.37 -5.87
CA TYR A 272 6.96 1.19 -6.89
C TYR A 272 7.31 0.74 -8.30
N THR A 273 6.35 0.98 -9.20
CA THR A 273 6.45 0.68 -10.63
C THR A 273 7.73 1.28 -11.24
N PRO A 274 8.55 0.49 -11.94
CA PRO A 274 9.73 1.00 -12.62
C PRO A 274 9.34 1.89 -13.80
N ALA A 275 10.27 2.75 -14.23
CA ALA A 275 10.16 3.46 -15.50
C ALA A 275 10.82 2.66 -16.62
N VAL A 276 10.30 2.77 -17.85
CA VAL A 276 10.81 2.07 -19.03
C VAL A 276 11.23 3.06 -20.10
N ASP A 277 12.49 3.09 -20.44
CA ASP A 277 12.97 3.80 -21.64
C ASP A 277 12.73 2.92 -22.87
N THR A 278 11.63 3.18 -23.57
CA THR A 278 11.23 2.40 -24.75
C THR A 278 12.14 2.61 -25.96
N GLU A 279 12.98 3.65 -25.96
CA GLU A 279 13.97 3.88 -27.03
C GLU A 279 15.21 3.00 -26.88
N THR A 280 15.65 2.78 -25.63
CA THR A 280 16.89 2.04 -25.33
C THR A 280 16.63 0.65 -24.76
N GLY A 281 15.40 0.35 -24.36
CA GLY A 281 15.06 -0.92 -23.70
C GLY A 281 15.63 -1.04 -22.27
N ILE A 282 15.87 0.07 -21.59
CA ILE A 282 16.34 0.08 -20.20
C ILE A 282 15.17 0.29 -19.23
N VAL A 283 15.12 -0.53 -18.19
CA VAL A 283 14.15 -0.43 -17.09
C VAL A 283 14.85 0.12 -15.84
N TYR A 284 14.31 1.18 -15.27
CA TYR A 284 14.88 1.88 -14.12
C TYR A 284 14.11 1.53 -12.86
N TRP A 285 14.81 0.99 -11.86
CA TRP A 285 14.27 0.55 -10.58
C TRP A 285 14.84 1.37 -9.43
N ALA A 286 13.99 1.76 -8.50
CA ALA A 286 14.36 2.35 -7.23
C ALA A 286 14.28 1.28 -6.14
N ILE A 287 15.40 1.04 -5.45
CA ILE A 287 15.54 -0.02 -4.46
C ILE A 287 15.57 0.58 -3.06
N ALA A 288 14.78 -0.01 -2.17
CA ALA A 288 14.57 0.41 -0.81
C ALA A 288 15.72 0.01 0.14
N ASN A 289 15.50 0.22 1.41
CA ASN A 289 16.42 0.14 2.53
C ASN A 289 16.94 -1.26 2.87
N PRO A 290 18.05 -1.35 3.63
CA PRO A 290 18.44 -2.54 4.37
C PRO A 290 17.75 -2.60 5.74
N ALA A 291 17.63 -3.77 6.36
CA ALA A 291 17.14 -3.97 7.73
C ALA A 291 18.07 -4.93 8.51
N PRO A 292 18.03 -4.93 9.87
CA PRO A 292 17.20 -4.12 10.76
C PRO A 292 17.63 -2.65 10.79
N PHE A 293 16.67 -1.74 10.95
CA PHE A 293 16.94 -0.30 11.09
C PHE A 293 17.51 -0.02 12.47
N ALA A 294 18.24 1.06 12.60
CA ALA A 294 19.01 1.47 13.75
C ALA A 294 19.87 0.33 14.31
N GLY A 295 19.29 -0.73 14.84
CA GLY A 295 20.04 -1.88 15.27
C GLY A 295 19.26 -2.80 16.19
N THR A 296 19.99 -3.66 16.90
CA THR A 296 19.48 -4.57 17.92
C THR A 296 20.36 -4.50 19.15
N PRO A 297 19.94 -5.04 20.33
CA PRO A 297 20.77 -5.09 21.50
C PRO A 297 22.14 -5.77 21.27
N GLU A 298 22.18 -6.77 20.39
CA GLU A 298 23.40 -7.50 20.03
C GLU A 298 24.21 -6.76 18.96
N PHE A 299 23.55 -6.06 18.05
CA PHE A 299 24.15 -5.37 16.91
C PHE A 299 23.68 -3.91 16.85
N PRO A 300 24.14 -3.03 17.74
CA PRO A 300 23.74 -1.62 17.73
C PRO A 300 24.26 -0.91 16.48
N ASN A 301 23.52 0.11 16.02
CA ASN A 301 23.87 0.92 14.85
C ASN A 301 24.13 0.11 13.58
N GLY A 302 23.25 -0.86 13.27
CA GLY A 302 23.35 -1.67 12.06
C GLY A 302 24.58 -2.57 11.99
N ALA A 303 25.24 -2.86 13.13
CA ALA A 303 26.48 -3.63 13.16
C ALA A 303 26.35 -5.08 12.68
N SER A 304 25.13 -5.62 12.52
CA SER A 304 24.88 -6.92 11.89
C SER A 304 25.19 -6.95 10.39
N ARG A 305 25.17 -5.79 9.73
CA ARG A 305 25.35 -5.59 8.28
C ARG A 305 26.43 -4.55 7.96
N PRO A 306 27.70 -4.83 8.28
CA PRO A 306 28.77 -3.84 8.14
C PRO A 306 29.07 -3.48 6.69
N GLY A 307 29.49 -2.25 6.43
CA GLY A 307 29.85 -1.74 5.11
C GLY A 307 28.66 -1.30 4.26
N PRO A 308 28.85 -1.11 2.95
CA PRO A 308 27.76 -0.80 2.04
C PRO A 308 26.85 -2.01 1.86
N ASN A 309 25.57 -1.80 2.05
CA ASN A 309 24.56 -2.84 1.92
C ASN A 309 24.05 -2.87 0.47
N LEU A 310 24.85 -3.36 -0.48
CA LEU A 310 24.50 -3.40 -1.90
C LEU A 310 23.37 -4.42 -2.14
N TYR A 311 22.30 -4.09 -2.90
CA TYR A 311 22.07 -2.81 -3.62
C TYR A 311 20.91 -2.01 -3.00
N THR A 312 20.84 -1.92 -1.69
CA THR A 312 19.81 -1.11 -1.03
C THR A 312 20.02 0.38 -1.29
N ASN A 313 18.95 1.18 -1.23
CA ASN A 313 18.96 2.63 -1.45
C ASN A 313 19.65 3.03 -2.77
N THR A 314 19.26 2.35 -3.84
CA THR A 314 19.96 2.36 -5.14
C THR A 314 19.00 2.68 -6.28
N MET A 315 19.40 3.57 -7.18
CA MET A 315 18.83 3.64 -8.54
C MET A 315 19.56 2.63 -9.43
N MET A 316 18.80 1.73 -10.05
CA MET A 316 19.33 0.62 -10.84
C MET A 316 18.76 0.66 -12.26
N ALA A 317 19.62 0.53 -13.27
CA ALA A 317 19.25 0.45 -14.68
C ALA A 317 19.54 -0.94 -15.21
N LEU A 318 18.51 -1.62 -15.72
CA LEU A 318 18.59 -3.00 -16.21
C LEU A 318 18.16 -3.08 -17.67
N ASP A 319 18.80 -3.94 -18.45
CA ASP A 319 18.29 -4.35 -19.76
C ASP A 319 16.93 -5.05 -19.59
N HIS A 320 15.93 -4.63 -20.30
CA HIS A 320 14.56 -5.11 -20.15
C HIS A 320 14.40 -6.61 -20.47
N ALA A 321 15.15 -7.14 -21.44
CA ALA A 321 15.01 -8.50 -21.94
C ALA A 321 15.82 -9.53 -21.14
N THR A 322 16.97 -9.12 -20.59
CA THR A 322 17.91 -10.03 -19.94
C THR A 322 18.01 -9.86 -18.43
N GLY A 323 17.63 -8.69 -17.91
CA GLY A 323 17.87 -8.31 -16.52
C GLY A 323 19.34 -7.94 -16.22
N ASP A 324 20.19 -7.83 -17.25
CA ASP A 324 21.59 -7.46 -17.07
C ASP A 324 21.68 -5.99 -16.59
N MET A 325 22.50 -5.78 -15.57
CA MET A 325 22.67 -4.46 -14.96
C MET A 325 23.58 -3.58 -15.84
N ALA A 326 23.02 -2.50 -16.41
CA ALA A 326 23.78 -1.51 -17.15
C ALA A 326 24.60 -0.61 -16.21
N TRP A 327 23.97 -0.13 -15.13
CA TRP A 327 24.61 0.62 -14.07
C TRP A 327 23.74 0.62 -12.79
N PHE A 328 24.36 0.99 -11.67
CA PHE A 328 23.66 1.32 -10.43
C PHE A 328 24.33 2.50 -9.71
N THR A 329 23.55 3.22 -8.90
CA THR A 329 24.08 4.28 -8.04
C THR A 329 23.41 4.19 -6.68
N GLN A 330 24.20 3.77 -5.67
CA GLN A 330 23.77 3.70 -4.28
C GLN A 330 23.88 5.09 -3.65
N VAL A 331 22.76 5.65 -3.14
CA VAL A 331 22.73 7.00 -2.56
C VAL A 331 22.95 7.00 -1.06
N LEU A 332 22.66 5.90 -0.36
CA LEU A 332 22.86 5.74 1.07
C LEU A 332 23.41 4.33 1.38
N PRO A 333 24.75 4.18 1.48
CA PRO A 333 25.37 2.85 1.60
C PRO A 333 25.08 2.09 2.89
N HIS A 334 24.78 2.81 3.99
CA HIS A 334 24.53 2.21 5.31
C HIS A 334 23.42 3.00 6.02
N ASP A 335 22.20 2.60 5.78
CA ASP A 335 21.01 3.26 6.31
C ASP A 335 20.67 2.74 7.71
N LEU A 336 20.38 3.65 8.64
CA LEU A 336 19.94 3.34 10.01
C LEU A 336 18.48 3.68 10.27
N PHE A 337 17.76 4.34 9.33
CA PHE A 337 16.54 5.07 9.64
C PHE A 337 15.34 4.68 8.78
N ASP A 338 15.47 3.64 7.95
CA ASP A 338 14.42 3.27 6.98
C ASP A 338 14.27 4.35 5.88
N HIS A 339 15.39 4.88 5.41
CA HIS A 339 15.46 6.00 4.47
C HIS A 339 15.48 5.53 3.00
N ASP A 340 14.48 4.80 2.59
CA ASP A 340 14.33 4.24 1.24
C ASP A 340 14.67 5.21 0.10
N LEU A 341 15.21 4.68 -0.99
CA LEU A 341 15.07 5.23 -2.33
C LEU A 341 14.06 4.34 -3.07
N GLN A 342 12.76 4.63 -2.99
CA GLN A 342 11.72 3.68 -3.41
C GLN A 342 10.72 4.20 -4.43
N ILE A 343 10.58 5.52 -4.58
CA ILE A 343 9.50 6.11 -5.37
C ILE A 343 9.70 5.81 -6.86
N ALA A 344 8.58 5.60 -7.56
CA ALA A 344 8.58 5.37 -9.01
C ALA A 344 9.49 6.38 -9.73
N PRO A 345 10.56 5.93 -10.41
CA PRO A 345 11.46 6.82 -11.13
C PRO A 345 10.76 7.57 -12.24
N ILE A 346 11.13 8.82 -12.48
CA ILE A 346 10.60 9.61 -13.61
C ILE A 346 11.70 9.81 -14.65
N LEU A 347 11.40 9.49 -15.91
CA LEU A 347 12.30 9.77 -17.03
C LEU A 347 11.95 11.11 -17.67
N THR A 348 12.97 11.90 -17.96
CA THR A 348 12.82 13.18 -18.65
C THR A 348 14.14 13.60 -19.30
N ASP A 349 14.09 14.68 -20.09
CA ASP A 349 15.24 15.41 -20.59
C ASP A 349 15.37 16.74 -19.84
N ALA A 350 16.59 17.19 -19.59
CA ALA A 350 16.89 18.43 -18.89
C ALA A 350 18.16 19.10 -19.41
N ASN A 351 18.23 20.43 -19.32
CA ASN A 351 19.43 21.20 -19.61
C ASN A 351 20.24 21.44 -18.34
N VAL A 352 21.00 20.44 -17.91
CA VAL A 352 21.80 20.55 -16.67
C VAL A 352 23.17 21.17 -16.97
N SER A 353 23.45 22.29 -16.34
CA SER A 353 24.70 23.04 -16.51
C SER A 353 25.01 23.40 -17.97
N GLY A 354 23.99 23.73 -18.76
CA GLY A 354 24.10 24.12 -20.17
C GLY A 354 24.31 22.96 -21.13
N LYS A 355 24.00 21.73 -20.71
CA LYS A 355 24.05 20.52 -21.54
C LYS A 355 22.71 19.81 -21.48
N ASP A 356 22.17 19.47 -22.64
CA ASP A 356 21.01 18.61 -22.75
C ASP A 356 21.41 17.19 -22.34
N GLN A 357 20.69 16.62 -21.38
CA GLN A 357 20.96 15.30 -20.80
C GLN A 357 19.65 14.54 -20.64
N LYS A 358 19.70 13.24 -20.87
CA LYS A 358 18.65 12.31 -20.44
C LYS A 358 18.77 12.11 -18.93
N VAL A 359 17.68 12.28 -18.19
CA VAL A 359 17.64 12.28 -16.73
C VAL A 359 16.67 11.24 -16.22
N VAL A 360 17.02 10.54 -15.15
CA VAL A 360 16.08 9.81 -14.29
C VAL A 360 16.05 10.46 -12.92
N LEU A 361 14.84 10.79 -12.46
CA LEU A 361 14.60 11.34 -11.12
C LEU A 361 14.25 10.21 -10.18
N GLY A 362 14.78 10.23 -8.95
CA GLY A 362 14.44 9.29 -7.89
C GLY A 362 14.28 10.03 -6.56
N ALA A 363 13.42 9.50 -5.70
CA ALA A 363 13.17 10.04 -4.36
C ALA A 363 12.76 8.92 -3.40
N GLY A 364 12.66 9.24 -2.12
CA GLY A 364 12.19 8.31 -1.11
C GLY A 364 12.15 8.90 0.29
N LYS A 365 12.01 8.03 1.29
CA LYS A 365 11.84 8.39 2.70
C LYS A 365 12.97 9.27 3.26
N MET A 366 14.16 9.27 2.64
CA MET A 366 15.25 10.17 3.02
C MET A 366 14.95 11.66 2.77
N GLY A 367 13.79 12.00 2.19
CA GLY A 367 13.38 13.39 1.93
C GLY A 367 14.28 14.11 0.92
N ARG A 368 14.86 13.37 -0.04
CA ARG A 368 15.72 13.93 -1.08
C ARG A 368 15.27 13.49 -2.44
N VAL A 369 15.31 14.43 -3.37
CA VAL A 369 15.12 14.18 -4.81
C VAL A 369 16.50 14.19 -5.47
N TYR A 370 16.78 13.14 -6.20
CA TYR A 370 18.01 12.96 -6.96
C TYR A 370 17.72 13.03 -8.45
N ALA A 371 18.56 13.74 -9.20
CA ALA A 371 18.62 13.61 -10.65
C ALA A 371 19.88 12.83 -11.02
N PHE A 372 19.70 11.76 -11.77
CA PHE A 372 20.79 10.96 -12.29
C PHE A 372 20.87 11.12 -13.80
N ASN A 373 22.07 11.15 -14.34
CA ASN A 373 22.25 10.98 -15.79
C ASN A 373 21.83 9.58 -16.20
N ARG A 374 20.92 9.44 -17.14
CA ARG A 374 20.25 8.19 -17.53
C ARG A 374 21.21 7.17 -18.16
N ASP A 375 22.29 7.66 -18.82
CA ASP A 375 23.25 6.77 -19.49
C ASP A 375 24.33 6.20 -18.54
N SER A 376 24.65 6.91 -17.45
CA SER A 376 25.81 6.61 -16.60
C SER A 376 25.50 6.43 -15.11
N GLY A 377 24.31 6.78 -14.66
CA GLY A 377 23.94 6.80 -13.26
C GLY A 377 24.59 7.92 -12.44
N ALA A 378 25.37 8.83 -13.05
CA ALA A 378 26.01 9.93 -12.32
C ALA A 378 24.98 10.90 -11.76
N ILE A 379 25.11 11.24 -10.47
CA ILE A 379 24.24 12.23 -9.83
C ILE A 379 24.55 13.61 -10.41
N LEU A 380 23.53 14.28 -10.92
CA LEU A 380 23.59 15.60 -11.52
C LEU A 380 23.31 16.70 -10.48
N TRP A 381 22.28 16.48 -9.65
CA TRP A 381 21.94 17.34 -8.53
C TRP A 381 21.12 16.57 -7.47
N ILE A 382 21.05 17.15 -6.28
CA ILE A 382 20.23 16.66 -5.13
C ILE A 382 19.46 17.84 -4.58
N ALA A 383 18.20 17.66 -4.24
CA ALA A 383 17.35 18.64 -3.58
C ALA A 383 16.73 18.05 -2.32
N ASP A 384 16.91 18.72 -1.17
CA ASP A 384 16.25 18.35 0.08
C ASP A 384 14.79 18.85 0.07
N VAL A 385 13.84 18.02 0.55
CA VAL A 385 12.42 18.35 0.69
C VAL A 385 11.91 17.96 2.07
N GLY A 386 11.02 18.79 2.64
CA GLY A 386 10.53 18.58 4.00
C GLY A 386 11.55 18.98 5.08
N ARG A 387 11.33 18.46 6.28
CA ARG A 387 12.17 18.72 7.44
C ARG A 387 13.31 17.71 7.54
N HIS A 388 14.53 18.20 7.82
CA HIS A 388 15.71 17.38 8.04
C HIS A 388 16.30 17.67 9.45
N GLU A 389 16.49 16.61 10.25
CA GLU A 389 17.09 16.69 11.57
C GLU A 389 17.69 15.32 11.93
N ASN A 390 18.98 15.27 12.20
CA ASN A 390 19.72 14.05 12.57
C ASN A 390 19.72 12.91 11.53
N ASP A 391 19.20 13.11 10.35
CA ASP A 391 18.99 12.12 9.28
C ASP A 391 20.30 11.66 8.60
N GLN A 392 21.41 12.35 8.85
CA GLN A 392 22.73 12.01 8.30
C GLN A 392 23.68 11.38 9.35
N LEU A 393 23.16 11.01 10.52
CA LEU A 393 23.99 10.37 11.54
C LEU A 393 24.41 8.96 11.09
N ALA A 394 25.71 8.73 11.03
CA ALA A 394 26.27 7.39 10.79
C ALA A 394 26.28 6.51 12.05
N VAL A 395 26.12 7.10 13.23
CA VAL A 395 26.07 6.44 14.53
C VAL A 395 25.12 7.23 15.44
N LEU A 396 24.14 6.56 15.98
CA LEU A 396 23.22 7.13 16.97
C LEU A 396 23.93 7.26 18.33
N PRO A 397 23.78 8.40 19.02
CA PRO A 397 24.26 8.55 20.40
C PRO A 397 23.43 7.66 21.35
N PRO A 398 23.94 7.37 22.56
CA PRO A 398 23.15 6.70 23.59
C PRO A 398 21.90 7.51 23.96
N GLY A 399 20.75 6.82 24.10
CA GLY A 399 19.46 7.44 24.41
C GLY A 399 18.65 7.70 23.15
N ASN A 400 17.48 8.35 23.32
CA ASN A 400 16.58 8.67 22.21
C ASN A 400 17.15 9.82 21.37
N THR A 401 17.05 9.64 20.06
CA THR A 401 17.38 10.65 19.05
C THR A 401 16.19 10.82 18.12
N THR A 402 15.64 12.02 18.06
CA THR A 402 14.59 12.37 17.12
C THR A 402 15.21 12.58 15.73
N VAL A 403 14.71 11.89 14.73
CA VAL A 403 15.17 11.95 13.34
C VAL A 403 14.02 12.42 12.43
N TYR A 404 14.27 13.43 11.61
CA TYR A 404 13.43 13.87 10.51
C TYR A 404 14.23 13.81 9.19
N PRO A 405 13.66 13.26 8.12
CA PRO A 405 12.45 12.46 8.10
C PRO A 405 12.59 11.22 8.99
N GLY A 406 11.49 10.76 9.56
CA GLY A 406 11.41 9.47 10.25
C GLY A 406 11.18 8.31 9.29
N ALA A 407 10.97 7.11 9.83
CA ALA A 407 10.77 5.87 9.06
C ALA A 407 9.55 5.89 8.11
N LEU A 408 8.57 6.75 8.37
CA LEU A 408 7.39 6.98 7.52
C LEU A 408 7.29 8.45 7.12
N GLY A 409 8.43 9.11 6.99
CA GLY A 409 8.56 10.49 6.54
C GLY A 409 9.24 10.60 5.17
N GLY A 410 9.51 11.85 4.73
CA GLY A 410 10.15 12.11 3.45
C GLY A 410 9.18 11.97 2.27
N VAL A 411 9.62 11.40 1.16
CA VAL A 411 8.79 11.20 -0.04
C VAL A 411 8.26 9.77 -0.02
N GLU A 412 6.96 9.62 0.24
CA GLU A 412 6.29 8.33 0.43
C GLU A 412 5.41 7.92 -0.75
N THR A 413 5.08 8.86 -1.64
CA THR A 413 4.13 8.64 -2.74
C THR A 413 4.63 9.25 -4.04
N PRO A 414 4.10 8.81 -5.20
CA PRO A 414 4.65 9.20 -6.51
C PRO A 414 4.69 10.71 -6.75
N MET A 415 5.79 11.14 -7.33
CA MET A 415 5.98 12.47 -7.89
C MET A 415 5.25 12.61 -9.22
N ALA A 416 5.10 13.85 -9.72
CA ALA A 416 4.64 14.12 -11.08
C ALA A 416 5.59 15.08 -11.81
N TYR A 417 5.69 14.96 -13.12
CA TYR A 417 6.54 15.82 -13.96
C TYR A 417 5.75 16.44 -15.09
N ALA A 418 5.88 17.75 -15.24
CA ALA A 418 5.38 18.47 -16.40
C ALA A 418 6.21 19.75 -16.66
N ASN A 419 6.45 20.06 -17.92
CA ASN A 419 7.02 21.34 -18.36
C ASN A 419 8.32 21.75 -17.61
N GLY A 420 9.24 20.82 -17.41
CA GLY A 420 10.55 21.09 -16.76
C GLY A 420 10.46 21.18 -15.23
N THR A 421 9.32 20.87 -14.64
CA THR A 421 9.09 20.92 -13.19
C THR A 421 8.66 19.55 -12.66
N VAL A 422 9.31 19.08 -11.60
CA VAL A 422 8.85 17.91 -10.82
C VAL A 422 8.14 18.39 -9.56
N TYR A 423 6.96 17.81 -9.31
CA TYR A 423 6.12 18.09 -8.14
C TYR A 423 6.22 16.94 -7.17
N VAL A 424 6.64 17.23 -5.95
CA VAL A 424 7.07 16.24 -4.96
C VAL A 424 6.20 16.36 -3.71
N PRO A 425 5.30 15.40 -3.45
CA PRO A 425 4.62 15.31 -2.17
C PRO A 425 5.60 14.84 -1.09
N TYR A 426 5.49 15.38 0.12
CA TYR A 426 6.34 14.94 1.22
C TYR A 426 5.60 14.91 2.55
N VAL A 427 6.15 14.14 3.48
CA VAL A 427 5.65 13.88 4.83
C VAL A 427 6.68 14.34 5.85
N ASP A 428 6.29 15.20 6.78
CA ASP A 428 7.06 15.61 7.94
C ASP A 428 6.59 14.82 9.17
N LEU A 429 7.12 13.60 9.31
CA LEU A 429 6.98 12.74 10.50
C LEU A 429 8.37 12.45 11.07
N TYR A 430 8.48 12.39 12.40
CA TYR A 430 9.70 11.93 13.04
C TYR A 430 9.61 10.48 13.50
N THR A 431 10.77 9.89 13.72
CA THR A 431 10.92 8.67 14.51
C THR A 431 11.97 8.89 15.58
N ASN A 432 11.68 8.48 16.80
CA ASN A 432 12.62 8.45 17.90
C ASN A 432 13.37 7.12 17.88
N TRP A 433 14.68 7.19 17.65
CA TRP A 433 15.55 6.04 17.56
C TRP A 433 16.54 5.97 18.73
N THR A 434 16.86 4.75 19.13
CA THR A 434 18.05 4.44 19.94
C THR A 434 19.00 3.54 19.14
N PRO A 435 20.29 3.42 19.50
CA PRO A 435 21.22 2.55 18.78
C PRO A 435 20.80 1.09 18.66
N ILE A 436 19.85 0.65 19.49
CA ILE A 436 19.40 -0.74 19.61
C ILE A 436 17.91 -0.92 19.31
N SER A 437 17.20 0.15 18.92
CA SER A 437 15.78 0.05 18.56
C SER A 437 15.58 -0.43 17.13
N SER A 438 14.48 -1.09 16.87
CA SER A 438 14.13 -1.61 15.56
C SER A 438 12.64 -1.52 15.28
N LEU A 439 12.28 -1.47 14.02
CA LEU A 439 10.92 -1.76 13.51
C LEU A 439 10.85 -3.18 12.92
N SER A 440 11.98 -3.90 12.88
CA SER A 440 12.03 -5.27 12.36
C SER A 440 11.43 -6.27 13.34
N ILE A 441 10.59 -7.18 12.85
CA ILE A 441 10.00 -8.26 13.64
C ILE A 441 10.94 -9.46 13.71
N GLY A 442 10.90 -10.17 14.83
CA GLY A 442 11.73 -11.37 15.06
C GLY A 442 13.11 -11.09 15.65
N VAL A 443 13.41 -9.83 15.93
CA VAL A 443 14.57 -9.48 16.75
C VAL A 443 14.14 -9.49 18.21
N GLU A 444 14.39 -10.60 18.88
CA GLU A 444 14.05 -10.75 20.31
C GLU A 444 14.71 -9.65 21.13
N ASN A 445 13.90 -9.01 21.99
CA ASN A 445 14.32 -7.97 22.94
C ASN A 445 14.82 -6.63 22.34
N ALA A 446 14.62 -6.34 21.04
CA ALA A 446 14.86 -5.00 20.53
C ALA A 446 13.73 -4.06 20.97
N PRO A 447 14.03 -2.92 21.63
CA PRO A 447 13.01 -1.90 21.85
C PRO A 447 12.44 -1.43 20.51
N GLN A 448 11.13 -1.19 20.44
CA GLN A 448 10.54 -0.61 19.26
C GLN A 448 10.94 0.86 19.14
N ALA A 449 11.23 1.31 17.92
CA ALA A 449 11.35 2.73 17.64
C ALA A 449 9.97 3.40 17.74
N GLU A 450 9.94 4.64 18.22
CA GLU A 450 8.69 5.39 18.39
C GLU A 450 8.44 6.26 17.16
N ILE A 451 7.43 5.92 16.37
CA ILE A 451 6.98 6.71 15.23
C ILE A 451 5.98 7.75 15.72
N GLN A 452 6.11 9.00 15.24
CA GLN A 452 5.11 10.03 15.50
C GLN A 452 3.72 9.58 14.99
N PRO A 453 2.63 9.78 15.77
CA PRO A 453 1.29 9.47 15.30
C PRO A 453 0.96 10.22 13.98
N PHE A 454 0.36 9.54 13.02
CA PHE A 454 0.03 10.11 11.70
C PHE A 454 -0.86 11.36 11.81
N THR A 455 -1.75 11.38 12.81
CA THR A 455 -2.66 12.51 13.06
C THR A 455 -1.96 13.76 13.58
N GLU A 456 -0.69 13.66 14.00
CA GLU A 456 0.13 14.78 14.48
C GLU A 456 1.18 15.20 13.44
N GLY A 457 1.31 14.44 12.35
CA GLY A 457 2.21 14.71 11.25
C GLY A 457 1.70 15.83 10.35
N THR A 458 2.63 16.47 9.67
CA THR A 458 2.36 17.45 8.61
C THR A 458 3.04 17.03 7.33
N GLY A 459 2.87 17.79 6.27
CA GLY A 459 3.54 17.51 5.01
C GLY A 459 3.51 18.70 4.08
N GLY A 460 3.66 18.44 2.80
CA GLY A 460 3.58 19.50 1.81
C GLY A 460 3.71 19.01 0.38
N LEU A 461 3.73 19.97 -0.53
CA LEU A 461 3.98 19.78 -1.94
C LEU A 461 5.04 20.78 -2.40
N VAL A 462 6.12 20.29 -3.01
CA VAL A 462 7.24 21.11 -3.51
C VAL A 462 7.29 21.03 -5.02
N ALA A 463 7.52 22.15 -5.70
CA ALA A 463 7.90 22.20 -7.11
C ALA A 463 9.40 22.45 -7.26
N ILE A 464 10.07 21.62 -8.05
CA ILE A 464 11.52 21.68 -8.29
C ILE A 464 11.77 21.82 -9.79
N GLU A 465 12.59 22.81 -10.17
CA GLU A 465 13.08 22.96 -11.54
C GLU A 465 14.06 21.83 -11.87
N VAL A 466 13.74 21.02 -12.89
CA VAL A 466 14.53 19.82 -13.20
C VAL A 466 15.92 20.11 -13.75
N ASP A 467 16.09 21.24 -14.46
CA ASP A 467 17.38 21.66 -14.98
C ASP A 467 18.42 21.94 -13.89
N THR A 468 17.98 22.37 -12.69
CA THR A 468 18.88 22.88 -11.65
C THR A 468 18.73 22.24 -10.28
N GLY A 469 17.63 21.52 -10.03
CA GLY A 469 17.26 21.04 -8.70
C GLY A 469 16.77 22.14 -7.75
N LYS A 470 16.48 23.35 -8.27
CA LYS A 470 16.06 24.48 -7.45
C LYS A 470 14.57 24.37 -7.08
N ILE A 471 14.27 24.54 -5.81
CA ILE A 471 12.88 24.68 -5.35
C ILE A 471 12.30 26.00 -5.88
N LEU A 472 11.22 25.90 -6.63
CA LEU A 472 10.46 27.02 -7.17
C LEU A 472 9.45 27.54 -6.13
N TRP A 473 8.73 26.62 -5.50
CA TRP A 473 7.82 26.90 -4.39
C TRP A 473 7.64 25.66 -3.51
N ASP A 474 7.23 25.88 -2.26
CA ASP A 474 6.91 24.86 -1.24
C ASP A 474 5.61 25.24 -0.54
N ARG A 475 4.62 24.32 -0.52
CA ARG A 475 3.32 24.49 0.13
C ARG A 475 3.17 23.50 1.27
N LYS A 476 3.20 24.03 2.49
CA LYS A 476 2.95 23.25 3.71
C LYS A 476 1.48 22.89 3.81
N LEU A 477 1.20 21.68 4.28
CA LEU A 477 -0.12 21.14 4.54
C LEU A 477 -0.21 20.71 6.01
N ASP A 478 -1.39 20.84 6.59
CA ASP A 478 -1.63 20.61 8.03
C ASP A 478 -1.73 19.11 8.37
N SER A 479 -1.75 18.22 7.38
CA SER A 479 -1.73 16.77 7.51
C SER A 479 -0.69 16.16 6.58
N ILE A 480 -0.29 14.90 6.82
CA ILE A 480 0.69 14.19 5.99
C ILE A 480 0.19 14.04 4.55
N ASN A 481 1.07 14.31 3.59
CA ASN A 481 0.74 14.25 2.17
C ASN A 481 1.11 12.89 1.57
N VAL A 482 0.11 12.04 1.42
CA VAL A 482 0.23 10.67 0.90
C VAL A 482 -0.71 10.38 -0.28
N GLY A 483 -1.19 11.44 -0.94
CA GLY A 483 -2.08 11.34 -2.11
C GLY A 483 -1.38 11.33 -3.47
N GLY A 484 -0.05 11.28 -3.47
CA GLY A 484 0.75 11.43 -4.70
C GLY A 484 0.62 12.82 -5.32
N ALA A 485 1.42 13.11 -6.36
CA ALA A 485 1.22 14.28 -7.21
C ALA A 485 0.66 13.84 -8.57
N THR A 486 -0.21 14.65 -9.15
CA THR A 486 -0.80 14.41 -10.48
C THR A 486 -1.03 15.73 -11.17
N VAL A 487 -0.50 15.90 -12.36
CA VAL A 487 -0.66 17.13 -13.16
C VAL A 487 -1.80 16.96 -14.15
N VAL A 488 -2.71 17.93 -14.16
CA VAL A 488 -3.78 18.04 -15.16
C VAL A 488 -3.75 19.47 -15.72
N ASN A 489 -3.31 19.61 -16.94
CA ASN A 489 -3.07 20.92 -17.59
C ASN A 489 -2.14 21.81 -16.76
N ASP A 490 -2.67 22.89 -16.18
CA ASP A 490 -1.95 23.87 -15.36
C ASP A 490 -2.11 23.64 -13.84
N LEU A 491 -2.78 22.57 -13.46
CA LEU A 491 -3.05 22.20 -12.07
C LEU A 491 -2.19 21.04 -11.59
N VAL A 492 -1.83 21.07 -10.32
CA VAL A 492 -1.24 19.94 -9.61
C VAL A 492 -2.18 19.51 -8.51
N PHE A 493 -2.65 18.27 -8.60
CA PHE A 493 -3.48 17.64 -7.58
C PHE A 493 -2.61 16.84 -6.62
N THR A 494 -2.98 16.86 -5.34
CA THR A 494 -2.46 15.96 -4.29
C THR A 494 -3.52 15.78 -3.20
N ALA A 495 -3.27 14.89 -2.23
CA ALA A 495 -4.21 14.68 -1.13
C ALA A 495 -3.48 14.31 0.17
N THR A 496 -4.13 14.60 1.29
CA THR A 496 -3.63 14.33 2.62
C THR A 496 -4.35 13.16 3.30
N PHE A 497 -3.71 12.59 4.29
CA PHE A 497 -4.20 11.41 5.04
C PHE A 497 -5.55 11.64 5.72
N ASP A 498 -5.91 12.91 6.01
CA ASP A 498 -7.22 13.30 6.54
C ASP A 498 -8.34 13.36 5.50
N GLY A 499 -8.02 13.07 4.23
CA GLY A 499 -8.99 13.05 3.12
C GLY A 499 -9.17 14.37 2.39
N THR A 500 -8.34 15.37 2.64
CA THR A 500 -8.42 16.63 1.89
C THR A 500 -7.66 16.50 0.56
N ILE A 501 -8.36 16.64 -0.55
CA ILE A 501 -7.81 16.76 -1.90
C ILE A 501 -7.56 18.24 -2.20
N TYR A 502 -6.41 18.54 -2.76
CA TYR A 502 -6.00 19.90 -3.13
C TYR A 502 -5.71 20.00 -4.63
N ALA A 503 -5.99 21.17 -5.21
CA ALA A 503 -5.46 21.57 -6.50
C ALA A 503 -4.69 22.88 -6.36
N PHE A 504 -3.46 22.88 -6.87
CA PHE A 504 -2.56 24.04 -6.88
C PHE A 504 -2.30 24.48 -8.33
N ASP A 505 -2.15 25.77 -8.55
CA ASP A 505 -1.55 26.31 -9.78
C ASP A 505 -0.11 25.80 -9.89
N GLY A 506 0.21 25.06 -10.94
CA GLY A 506 1.52 24.41 -11.08
C GLY A 506 2.69 25.40 -11.13
N MET A 507 2.46 26.61 -11.68
CA MET A 507 3.52 27.61 -11.82
C MET A 507 3.78 28.35 -10.50
N THR A 508 2.73 28.73 -9.76
CA THR A 508 2.84 29.61 -8.59
C THR A 508 2.72 28.88 -7.27
N GLY A 509 2.17 27.66 -7.27
CA GLY A 509 1.80 26.92 -6.07
C GLY A 509 0.61 27.55 -5.32
N GLU A 510 -0.13 28.49 -5.90
CA GLU A 510 -1.35 29.00 -5.28
C GLU A 510 -2.40 27.88 -5.19
N GLN A 511 -3.00 27.69 -4.01
CA GLN A 511 -4.12 26.77 -3.85
C GLN A 511 -5.35 27.37 -4.51
N VAL A 512 -5.87 26.71 -5.54
CA VAL A 512 -7.02 27.18 -6.31
C VAL A 512 -8.32 26.48 -5.94
N TRP A 513 -8.20 25.27 -5.37
CA TRP A 513 -9.35 24.45 -4.96
C TRP A 513 -8.95 23.43 -3.88
N ASN A 514 -9.93 23.01 -3.08
CA ASN A 514 -9.84 21.83 -2.24
C ASN A 514 -11.20 21.14 -2.13
N PHE A 515 -11.16 19.87 -1.72
CA PHE A 515 -12.35 19.04 -1.53
C PHE A 515 -12.10 18.02 -0.42
N THR A 516 -13.06 17.80 0.47
CA THR A 516 -12.97 16.77 1.50
C THR A 516 -13.62 15.49 1.00
N ALA A 517 -12.83 14.44 0.83
CA ALA A 517 -13.30 13.12 0.46
C ALA A 517 -14.08 12.45 1.60
N PRO A 518 -14.89 11.43 1.33
CA PRO A 518 -15.67 10.71 2.35
C PRO A 518 -14.82 9.97 3.40
N ALA A 519 -13.56 9.70 3.10
CA ALA A 519 -12.58 9.07 3.99
C ALA A 519 -11.18 9.61 3.70
N GLY A 520 -10.23 9.36 4.59
CA GLY A 520 -8.84 9.69 4.40
C GLY A 520 -8.22 9.02 3.16
N ILE A 521 -7.13 9.57 2.65
CA ILE A 521 -6.51 9.14 1.39
C ILE A 521 -5.07 8.69 1.64
N ASN A 522 -4.74 7.51 1.11
CA ASN A 522 -3.38 6.96 0.96
C ASN A 522 -3.28 6.30 -0.43
N ALA A 523 -3.73 7.00 -1.44
CA ALA A 523 -3.77 6.54 -2.83
C ALA A 523 -3.72 7.76 -3.75
N TRP A 524 -3.44 7.54 -5.03
CA TRP A 524 -3.32 8.61 -6.02
C TRP A 524 -4.23 8.38 -7.22
N PRO A 525 -4.65 9.46 -7.91
CA PRO A 525 -5.70 9.36 -8.92
C PRO A 525 -5.19 8.94 -10.29
N ALA A 526 -6.12 8.45 -11.10
CA ALA A 526 -6.03 8.40 -12.56
C ALA A 526 -7.02 9.39 -13.18
N VAL A 527 -6.68 9.92 -14.36
CA VAL A 527 -7.47 10.98 -15.03
C VAL A 527 -7.71 10.64 -16.49
N ALA A 528 -8.97 10.57 -16.90
CA ALA A 528 -9.37 10.44 -18.31
C ALA A 528 -10.78 10.99 -18.52
N ASN A 529 -11.07 11.48 -19.74
CA ASN A 529 -12.41 11.96 -20.13
C ASN A 529 -13.05 12.90 -19.09
N ASP A 530 -12.31 13.91 -18.62
CA ASP A 530 -12.72 14.88 -17.60
C ASP A 530 -13.15 14.25 -16.27
N THR A 531 -12.69 13.03 -16.00
CA THR A 531 -12.98 12.31 -14.77
C THR A 531 -11.68 12.05 -14.01
N ILE A 532 -11.64 12.48 -12.75
CA ILE A 532 -10.59 12.12 -11.78
C ILE A 532 -11.12 10.96 -10.95
N VAL A 533 -10.52 9.79 -11.05
CA VAL A 533 -10.88 8.60 -10.26
C VAL A 533 -9.87 8.46 -9.12
N TRP A 534 -10.34 8.56 -7.88
CA TRP A 534 -9.48 8.57 -6.70
C TRP A 534 -9.97 7.60 -5.63
N PRO A 535 -9.16 6.62 -5.20
CA PRO A 535 -9.48 5.78 -4.05
C PRO A 535 -9.31 6.56 -2.74
N CYS A 536 -10.21 6.33 -1.79
CA CYS A 536 -10.12 6.82 -0.41
C CYS A 536 -10.60 5.74 0.57
N GLY A 537 -10.16 5.75 1.83
CA GLY A 537 -10.55 4.68 2.74
C GLY A 537 -9.78 4.62 4.05
N VAL A 538 -9.05 5.67 4.43
CA VAL A 538 -8.40 5.72 5.73
C VAL A 538 -9.38 6.24 6.77
N GLY A 539 -9.61 5.47 7.84
CA GLY A 539 -10.44 5.90 8.96
C GLY A 539 -11.92 6.15 8.63
N GLY A 540 -12.43 5.63 7.53
CA GLY A 540 -13.80 5.78 7.07
C GLY A 540 -14.21 4.66 6.13
N THR A 541 -15.35 4.81 5.44
CA THR A 541 -15.78 3.83 4.42
C THR A 541 -14.84 3.87 3.23
N SER A 542 -14.19 2.74 2.96
CA SER A 542 -13.29 2.59 1.79
C SER A 542 -14.08 2.67 0.49
N GLN A 543 -13.69 3.59 -0.39
CA GLN A 543 -14.41 3.88 -1.64
C GLN A 543 -13.43 4.27 -2.75
N VAL A 544 -13.86 4.06 -3.98
CA VAL A 544 -13.36 4.77 -5.15
C VAL A 544 -14.35 5.88 -5.47
N ILE A 545 -13.89 7.12 -5.54
CA ILE A 545 -14.70 8.28 -5.94
C ILE A 545 -14.30 8.75 -7.34
N ALA A 546 -15.28 9.19 -8.12
CA ALA A 546 -15.05 9.87 -9.39
C ALA A 546 -15.50 11.33 -9.29
N LEU A 547 -14.60 12.26 -9.61
CA LEU A 547 -14.87 13.69 -9.63
C LEU A 547 -14.97 14.17 -11.07
N ARG A 548 -15.99 15.02 -11.37
CA ARG A 548 -16.20 15.66 -12.68
C ARG A 548 -16.64 17.11 -12.54
N PRO A 549 -16.33 17.97 -13.51
CA PRO A 549 -16.99 19.29 -13.61
C PRO A 549 -18.50 19.11 -13.79
N GLY A 550 -19.30 19.75 -12.92
CA GLY A 550 -20.75 19.62 -12.95
C GLY A 550 -21.30 18.24 -12.61
N GLY A 551 -20.53 17.40 -11.88
CA GLY A 551 -20.98 16.12 -11.35
C GLY A 551 -22.32 16.23 -10.64
N MET A 552 -23.16 15.20 -10.70
CA MET A 552 -24.55 15.28 -10.23
C MET A 552 -24.63 15.52 -8.71
N GLY A 553 -25.14 16.67 -8.32
CA GLY A 553 -25.63 16.88 -6.97
C GLY A 553 -26.78 15.91 -6.68
N ASN A 554 -26.56 14.96 -5.81
CA ASN A 554 -27.34 13.82 -5.33
C ASN A 554 -26.89 12.48 -5.93
N VAL A 555 -25.87 11.90 -5.34
CA VAL A 555 -25.51 10.52 -5.61
C VAL A 555 -26.43 9.62 -4.76
N THR A 556 -27.32 8.91 -5.41
CA THR A 556 -27.90 7.71 -4.81
C THR A 556 -26.87 6.59 -5.01
N PRO A 557 -26.42 5.88 -3.97
CA PRO A 557 -25.47 4.77 -4.13
C PRO A 557 -26.02 3.75 -5.12
N ALA A 558 -25.17 3.29 -6.05
CA ALA A 558 -25.53 2.21 -6.96
C ALA A 558 -25.93 0.96 -6.15
N PRO A 559 -27.04 0.29 -6.48
CA PRO A 559 -27.47 -0.88 -5.72
C PRO A 559 -26.46 -2.01 -5.94
N THR A 560 -25.95 -2.55 -4.85
CA THR A 560 -25.25 -3.84 -4.82
C THR A 560 -26.13 -4.88 -5.49
N THR A 561 -25.68 -5.51 -6.56
CA THR A 561 -26.40 -6.57 -7.26
C THR A 561 -26.43 -7.82 -6.37
N THR A 562 -27.44 -7.92 -5.53
CA THR A 562 -27.87 -9.20 -5.00
C THR A 562 -28.66 -9.95 -6.08
N ALA A 563 -28.31 -11.20 -6.26
CA ALA A 563 -28.93 -12.10 -7.23
C ALA A 563 -30.46 -12.05 -7.20
N ASN A 564 -31.01 -12.03 -8.39
CA ASN A 564 -32.41 -11.96 -8.77
C ASN A 564 -33.25 -13.02 -8.05
N VAL A 565 -34.06 -12.62 -7.07
CA VAL A 565 -35.20 -13.40 -6.59
C VAL A 565 -36.45 -12.63 -6.95
N THR A 566 -37.30 -13.24 -7.78
CA THR A 566 -38.55 -12.70 -8.27
C THR A 566 -39.44 -12.25 -7.11
N PRO A 567 -39.96 -11.00 -7.07
CA PRO A 567 -40.83 -10.57 -5.98
C PRO A 567 -42.23 -11.13 -6.17
N THR A 568 -42.70 -11.87 -5.17
CA THR A 568 -44.12 -12.17 -5.00
C THR A 568 -44.75 -11.00 -4.24
N THR A 569 -45.72 -10.38 -4.85
CA THR A 569 -46.50 -9.27 -4.26
C THR A 569 -47.28 -9.73 -3.05
N THR A 570 -47.04 -9.14 -1.87
CA THR A 570 -48.08 -9.09 -0.82
C THR A 570 -47.92 -7.82 0.05
N GLY A 571 -48.97 -7.02 0.09
CA GLY A 571 -49.50 -6.36 1.26
C GLY A 571 -48.67 -5.31 1.97
N ASN A 572 -49.12 -4.09 1.86
CA ASN A 572 -48.75 -2.92 2.68
C ASN A 572 -48.87 -3.25 4.20
N VAL A 573 -47.73 -3.35 4.90
CA VAL A 573 -47.69 -3.41 6.36
C VAL A 573 -46.92 -2.21 6.86
N THR A 574 -47.56 -1.40 7.67
CA THR A 574 -46.97 -0.30 8.43
C THR A 574 -45.85 -0.86 9.33
N PRO A 575 -44.62 -0.30 9.38
CA PRO A 575 -43.57 -0.81 10.25
C PRO A 575 -43.96 -0.62 11.71
N THR A 576 -44.01 -1.72 12.45
CA THR A 576 -44.01 -1.73 13.92
C THR A 576 -42.65 -1.27 14.39
N PRO A 577 -42.50 -0.42 15.43
CA PRO A 577 -41.21 -0.04 15.94
C PRO A 577 -40.44 -1.29 16.41
N THR A 578 -39.26 -1.49 15.87
CA THR A 578 -38.32 -2.53 16.30
C THR A 578 -37.85 -2.15 17.70
N ALA A 579 -37.94 -3.07 18.66
CA ALA A 579 -37.40 -2.88 20.01
C ALA A 579 -35.88 -2.64 19.91
N GLU A 580 -35.35 -1.69 20.68
CA GLU A 580 -33.92 -1.39 20.73
C GLU A 580 -33.20 -2.42 21.58
N ALA A 581 -32.02 -2.90 21.11
CA ALA A 581 -31.18 -3.80 21.88
C ALA A 581 -30.83 -3.19 23.25
N ASN A 582 -30.78 -4.01 24.30
CA ASN A 582 -30.34 -3.57 25.62
C ASN A 582 -29.49 -4.65 26.28
N VAL A 583 -28.36 -4.25 26.90
CA VAL A 583 -27.49 -5.12 27.72
C VAL A 583 -27.34 -4.55 29.12
N THR A 584 -27.42 -5.43 30.15
CA THR A 584 -27.23 -5.05 31.55
C THR A 584 -26.41 -6.11 32.26
N ILE A 585 -25.37 -5.72 32.97
CA ILE A 585 -24.57 -6.62 33.80
C ILE A 585 -25.38 -7.02 35.01
N THR A 586 -25.59 -8.33 35.18
CA THR A 586 -26.38 -8.90 36.30
C THR A 586 -25.50 -9.45 37.42
N SER A 587 -24.21 -9.68 37.11
CA SER A 587 -23.20 -10.12 38.10
C SER A 587 -21.80 -9.79 37.55
N PRO A 588 -20.88 -9.28 38.39
CA PRO A 588 -21.11 -8.77 39.73
C PRO A 588 -21.98 -7.50 39.72
N GLU A 589 -22.62 -7.19 40.86
CA GLU A 589 -23.39 -5.94 41.01
C GLU A 589 -22.45 -4.74 41.18
N GLU A 590 -22.91 -3.53 40.81
CA GLU A 590 -22.17 -2.29 41.04
C GLU A 590 -21.75 -2.15 42.52
N GLY A 591 -20.48 -1.88 42.79
CA GLY A 591 -19.90 -1.75 44.11
C GLY A 591 -19.68 -3.07 44.85
N ALA A 592 -19.86 -4.21 44.19
CA ALA A 592 -19.67 -5.52 44.82
C ALA A 592 -18.22 -5.74 45.30
N SER A 593 -18.06 -6.56 46.34
CA SER A 593 -16.75 -7.07 46.77
C SER A 593 -16.68 -8.56 46.44
N VAL A 594 -15.75 -8.96 45.63
CA VAL A 594 -15.55 -10.33 45.17
C VAL A 594 -14.16 -10.86 45.57
N ALA A 595 -14.00 -12.17 45.67
CA ALA A 595 -12.69 -12.76 45.97
C ALA A 595 -11.71 -12.56 44.83
N ALA A 596 -10.41 -12.41 45.13
CA ALA A 596 -9.36 -12.38 44.12
C ALA A 596 -9.26 -13.73 43.37
N GLY A 597 -8.94 -13.67 42.10
CA GLY A 597 -8.85 -14.82 41.21
C GLY A 597 -9.84 -14.73 40.06
N ASN A 598 -10.70 -15.72 39.89
CA ASN A 598 -11.62 -15.75 38.75
C ASN A 598 -12.89 -14.93 39.04
N VAL A 599 -13.20 -13.95 38.18
CA VAL A 599 -14.39 -13.11 38.25
C VAL A 599 -15.26 -13.34 37.02
N THR A 600 -16.48 -13.86 37.24
CA THR A 600 -17.43 -14.10 36.14
C THR A 600 -18.36 -12.90 36.02
N VAL A 601 -18.38 -12.30 34.82
CA VAL A 601 -19.32 -11.27 34.42
C VAL A 601 -20.46 -11.91 33.67
N SER A 602 -21.71 -11.67 34.10
CA SER A 602 -22.92 -12.18 33.45
C SER A 602 -23.83 -11.03 33.07
N VAL A 603 -24.49 -11.13 31.91
CA VAL A 603 -25.38 -10.09 31.40
C VAL A 603 -26.77 -10.61 31.08
N ASN A 604 -27.74 -9.72 31.14
CA ASN A 604 -29.04 -9.86 30.50
C ASN A 604 -29.04 -9.07 29.21
N LEU A 605 -29.32 -9.73 28.08
CA LEU A 605 -29.40 -9.13 26.77
C LEU A 605 -30.82 -9.31 26.22
N THR A 606 -31.42 -8.23 25.73
CA THR A 606 -32.75 -8.26 25.12
C THR A 606 -32.75 -7.64 23.73
N ASP A 607 -33.66 -8.12 22.88
CA ASP A 607 -33.91 -7.61 21.55
C ASP A 607 -32.68 -7.62 20.59
N PHE A 608 -31.77 -8.59 20.82
CA PHE A 608 -30.58 -8.79 20.01
C PHE A 608 -30.21 -10.28 19.90
N THR A 609 -29.74 -10.70 18.74
CA THR A 609 -29.33 -12.08 18.45
C THR A 609 -27.81 -12.17 18.45
N LEU A 610 -27.24 -13.05 19.30
CA LEU A 610 -25.81 -13.30 19.32
C LEU A 610 -25.41 -14.26 18.20
N VAL A 611 -24.45 -13.84 17.37
CA VAL A 611 -23.88 -14.61 16.26
C VAL A 611 -22.36 -14.57 16.31
N GLU A 612 -21.71 -15.63 15.83
CA GLU A 612 -20.23 -15.67 15.75
C GLU A 612 -19.72 -14.62 14.74
N PRO A 613 -18.64 -13.90 15.06
CA PRO A 613 -18.04 -12.92 14.15
C PRO A 613 -17.32 -13.63 13.01
N THR A 614 -18.06 -14.01 11.98
CA THR A 614 -17.55 -14.80 10.84
C THR A 614 -17.21 -13.94 9.62
N GLY A 615 -17.08 -12.61 9.80
CA GLY A 615 -16.87 -11.67 8.67
C GLY A 615 -18.12 -11.47 7.79
N GLN A 616 -19.30 -11.88 8.29
CA GLN A 616 -20.56 -11.59 7.60
C GLN A 616 -20.89 -10.09 7.68
N PRO A 617 -21.58 -9.53 6.68
CA PRO A 617 -22.04 -8.14 6.73
C PRO A 617 -22.87 -7.87 7.98
N ASN A 618 -22.83 -6.65 8.49
CA ASN A 618 -23.69 -6.23 9.59
C ASN A 618 -25.15 -6.37 9.24
N ALA A 619 -25.92 -6.98 10.14
CA ALA A 619 -27.35 -7.11 9.99
C ALA A 619 -28.08 -6.52 11.22
N PRO A 620 -29.22 -5.82 11.03
CA PRO A 620 -29.92 -5.19 12.14
C PRO A 620 -30.40 -6.22 13.17
N GLY A 621 -30.06 -5.99 14.45
CA GLY A 621 -30.47 -6.83 15.56
C GLY A 621 -29.67 -8.11 15.76
N GLU A 622 -28.53 -8.27 15.10
CA GLU A 622 -27.57 -9.36 15.34
C GLU A 622 -26.12 -8.89 15.41
N GLY A 623 -25.28 -9.65 16.11
CA GLY A 623 -23.88 -9.38 16.34
C GLY A 623 -23.38 -10.15 17.56
N HIS A 624 -22.44 -9.61 18.33
CA HIS A 624 -21.84 -10.30 19.46
C HIS A 624 -21.52 -9.34 20.62
N LEU A 625 -20.92 -9.87 21.69
CA LEU A 625 -20.57 -9.10 22.88
C LEU A 625 -19.05 -8.93 22.98
N HIS A 626 -18.62 -7.72 23.32
CA HIS A 626 -17.27 -7.45 23.81
C HIS A 626 -17.30 -7.26 25.33
N TYR A 627 -16.54 -8.07 26.06
CA TYR A 627 -16.30 -7.94 27.48
C TYR A 627 -14.99 -7.21 27.72
N TYR A 628 -14.97 -6.25 28.64
CA TYR A 628 -13.81 -5.44 28.98
C TYR A 628 -13.45 -5.52 30.46
N LEU A 629 -12.15 -5.46 30.75
CA LEU A 629 -11.60 -5.36 32.08
C LEU A 629 -10.61 -4.21 32.15
N ASP A 630 -10.88 -3.23 33.03
CA ASP A 630 -10.06 -2.04 33.23
C ASP A 630 -9.78 -1.26 31.91
N ALA A 631 -10.75 -1.25 31.04
CA ALA A 631 -10.68 -0.62 29.71
C ALA A 631 -11.77 0.44 29.54
N VAL A 632 -11.47 1.45 28.77
CA VAL A 632 -12.48 2.42 28.30
C VAL A 632 -13.28 1.77 27.18
N VAL A 633 -14.60 1.76 27.29
CA VAL A 633 -15.49 1.20 26.25
C VAL A 633 -15.38 2.06 24.99
N PRO A 634 -14.98 1.49 23.85
CA PRO A 634 -14.90 2.21 22.58
C PRO A 634 -16.28 2.70 22.12
N THR A 635 -16.35 3.95 21.67
CA THR A 635 -17.61 4.59 21.25
C THR A 635 -17.65 5.00 19.79
N ASN A 636 -16.54 4.80 19.06
CA ASN A 636 -16.45 5.15 17.65
C ASN A 636 -17.16 4.09 16.80
N ALA A 637 -18.32 4.44 16.22
CA ALA A 637 -19.10 3.55 15.39
C ALA A 637 -18.45 3.18 14.03
N SER A 638 -17.37 3.87 13.68
CA SER A 638 -16.63 3.64 12.42
C SER A 638 -15.34 2.83 12.62
N ALA A 639 -15.11 2.30 13.82
CA ALA A 639 -13.94 1.49 14.12
C ALA A 639 -14.33 0.29 14.98
N PRO A 640 -13.63 -0.85 14.88
CA PRO A 640 -13.84 -1.98 15.77
C PRO A 640 -13.74 -1.56 17.24
N ALA A 641 -14.61 -2.10 18.08
CA ALA A 641 -14.70 -1.80 19.50
C ALA A 641 -13.54 -2.47 20.29
N ILE A 642 -12.31 -2.14 19.92
CA ILE A 642 -11.07 -2.60 20.54
C ILE A 642 -10.54 -1.47 21.42
N PRO A 643 -10.34 -1.67 22.74
CA PRO A 643 -9.86 -0.63 23.62
C PRO A 643 -8.36 -0.38 23.44
N GLU A 644 -7.90 0.86 23.64
CA GLU A 644 -6.47 1.20 23.57
C GLU A 644 -5.65 0.56 24.71
N THR A 645 -6.26 0.36 25.87
CA THR A 645 -5.63 -0.23 27.06
C THR A 645 -6.63 -1.09 27.82
N GLY A 646 -6.12 -2.01 28.65
CA GLY A 646 -6.95 -2.95 29.43
C GLY A 646 -7.18 -4.27 28.68
N GLY A 647 -7.98 -5.15 29.27
CA GLY A 647 -8.33 -6.44 28.68
C GLY A 647 -9.64 -6.38 27.91
N TYR A 648 -9.75 -7.08 26.76
CA TYR A 648 -11.03 -7.31 26.12
C TYR A 648 -11.13 -8.71 25.53
N VAL A 649 -12.36 -9.21 25.40
CA VAL A 649 -12.66 -10.53 24.81
C VAL A 649 -13.96 -10.46 24.03
N VAL A 650 -13.97 -11.09 22.89
CA VAL A 650 -15.13 -11.29 22.00
C VAL A 650 -15.88 -12.56 22.41
N SER A 651 -17.20 -12.51 22.51
CA SER A 651 -18.01 -13.67 22.92
C SER A 651 -19.44 -13.62 22.40
N THR A 652 -19.99 -14.77 22.08
CA THR A 652 -21.43 -14.97 21.81
C THR A 652 -22.19 -15.50 23.05
N ASN A 653 -21.49 -15.63 24.19
CA ASN A 653 -22.09 -16.07 25.45
C ASN A 653 -22.48 -14.86 26.32
N THR A 654 -23.59 -14.95 27.00
CA THR A 654 -24.08 -13.96 27.99
C THR A 654 -23.33 -13.99 29.30
N SER A 655 -22.19 -14.67 29.37
CA SER A 655 -21.27 -14.63 30.52
C SER A 655 -19.84 -14.91 30.06
N TYR A 656 -18.89 -14.26 30.75
CA TYR A 656 -17.45 -14.50 30.56
C TYR A 656 -16.72 -14.47 31.92
N THR A 657 -15.73 -15.34 32.08
CA THR A 657 -14.93 -15.42 33.32
C THR A 657 -13.52 -14.89 33.06
N TRP A 658 -13.20 -13.76 33.68
CA TRP A 658 -11.85 -13.24 33.75
C TRP A 658 -11.05 -14.06 34.78
N GLU A 659 -9.92 -14.61 34.34
CA GLU A 659 -9.04 -15.39 35.20
C GLU A 659 -7.95 -14.52 35.84
N ASN A 660 -7.54 -14.88 37.06
CA ASN A 660 -6.42 -14.24 37.77
C ASN A 660 -6.54 -12.72 37.95
N VAL A 661 -7.77 -12.21 38.15
CA VAL A 661 -7.98 -10.80 38.44
C VAL A 661 -7.34 -10.46 39.79
N THR A 662 -6.48 -9.46 39.80
CA THR A 662 -5.70 -9.07 41.00
C THR A 662 -6.57 -8.42 42.07
N ALA A 663 -6.06 -8.32 43.29
CA ALA A 663 -6.76 -7.56 44.34
C ALA A 663 -6.67 -6.06 44.04
N GLY A 664 -7.80 -5.35 44.08
CA GLY A 664 -7.90 -3.92 43.80
C GLY A 664 -9.31 -3.51 43.37
N ALA A 665 -9.44 -2.24 42.98
CA ALA A 665 -10.64 -1.74 42.32
C ALA A 665 -10.53 -2.00 40.82
N HIS A 666 -11.55 -2.59 40.24
CA HIS A 666 -11.63 -2.93 38.82
C HIS A 666 -12.95 -2.46 38.23
N ASN A 667 -12.96 -2.12 36.94
CA ASN A 667 -14.19 -1.95 36.16
C ASN A 667 -14.37 -3.12 35.19
N PHE A 668 -15.60 -3.60 35.07
CA PHE A 668 -16.01 -4.59 34.09
C PHE A 668 -17.09 -3.96 33.22
N SER A 669 -16.89 -4.02 31.91
CA SER A 669 -17.88 -3.50 30.95
C SER A 669 -18.26 -4.56 29.92
N VAL A 670 -19.47 -4.46 29.38
CA VAL A 670 -19.93 -5.29 28.27
C VAL A 670 -20.62 -4.40 27.25
N GLN A 671 -20.26 -4.54 25.99
CA GLN A 671 -20.80 -3.77 24.86
C GLN A 671 -21.38 -4.71 23.80
N VAL A 672 -22.50 -4.31 23.22
CA VAL A 672 -23.09 -4.96 22.04
C VAL A 672 -22.46 -4.37 20.78
N VAL A 673 -21.96 -5.23 19.92
CA VAL A 673 -21.28 -4.83 18.68
C VAL A 673 -21.85 -5.56 17.47
N ASN A 674 -21.70 -4.95 16.30
CA ASN A 674 -22.06 -5.50 15.00
C ASN A 674 -21.17 -6.71 14.64
N ASN A 675 -21.51 -7.40 13.53
CA ASN A 675 -20.74 -8.54 13.01
C ASN A 675 -19.29 -8.18 12.65
N ASP A 676 -19.02 -6.92 12.30
CA ASP A 676 -17.70 -6.37 11.98
C ASP A 676 -16.96 -5.77 13.19
N HIS A 677 -17.43 -6.05 14.40
CA HIS A 677 -16.92 -5.55 15.69
C HIS A 677 -17.13 -4.06 15.93
N THR A 678 -17.81 -3.30 15.07
CA THR A 678 -18.12 -1.88 15.34
C THR A 678 -19.23 -1.75 16.39
N PRO A 679 -19.21 -0.71 17.25
CA PRO A 679 -20.32 -0.43 18.15
C PRO A 679 -21.65 -0.25 17.40
N ILE A 680 -22.75 -0.81 17.91
CA ILE A 680 -24.07 -0.50 17.38
C ILE A 680 -24.50 0.93 17.77
N ILE A 681 -25.31 1.57 16.97
CA ILE A 681 -25.82 2.93 17.23
C ILE A 681 -27.37 2.91 17.32
N PRO A 682 -27.94 3.45 18.41
CA PRO A 682 -27.29 4.08 19.57
C PRO A 682 -26.44 3.10 20.37
N LEU A 683 -25.39 3.61 21.04
CA LEU A 683 -24.46 2.77 21.80
C LEU A 683 -25.19 1.96 22.87
N VAL A 684 -24.91 0.67 22.93
CA VAL A 684 -25.48 -0.26 23.92
C VAL A 684 -24.36 -0.94 24.68
N PHE A 685 -24.14 -0.50 25.93
CA PHE A 685 -23.14 -1.08 26.83
C PHE A 685 -23.54 -0.84 28.29
N ASP A 686 -22.96 -1.62 29.20
CA ASP A 686 -23.08 -1.45 30.65
C ASP A 686 -21.72 -1.61 31.32
N THR A 687 -21.53 -0.96 32.49
CA THR A 687 -20.27 -0.97 33.23
C THR A 687 -20.55 -1.03 34.71
N VAL A 688 -19.81 -1.89 35.43
CA VAL A 688 -19.84 -2.01 36.90
C VAL A 688 -18.44 -1.86 37.49
N ASN A 689 -18.34 -1.17 38.62
CA ASN A 689 -17.12 -1.04 39.40
C ASN A 689 -17.15 -2.02 40.57
N VAL A 690 -16.09 -2.79 40.73
CA VAL A 690 -16.03 -3.92 41.67
C VAL A 690 -14.73 -3.86 42.48
N THR A 691 -14.75 -4.21 43.75
CA THR A 691 -13.55 -4.39 44.55
C THR A 691 -13.21 -5.88 44.64
N VAL A 692 -12.08 -6.28 44.06
CA VAL A 692 -11.58 -7.65 44.07
C VAL A 692 -10.62 -7.84 45.23
N GLY A 693 -10.76 -8.96 45.99
CA GLY A 693 -9.89 -9.27 47.12
C GLY A 693 -10.28 -8.56 48.41
N GLY A 694 -11.43 -7.87 48.49
CA GLY A 694 -12.01 -7.32 49.70
C GLY A 694 -12.49 -8.45 50.66
N ASN A 695 -12.50 -8.14 51.98
CA ASN A 695 -13.01 -9.05 52.98
C ASN A 695 -14.53 -9.24 52.75
N VAL A 696 -14.93 -10.33 52.09
CA VAL A 696 -16.35 -10.66 51.86
C VAL A 696 -16.96 -11.01 53.21
N THR A 697 -17.70 -10.09 53.84
CA THR A 697 -18.58 -10.40 54.95
C THR A 697 -19.74 -11.21 54.35
N PRO A 698 -19.94 -12.48 54.75
CA PRO A 698 -21.04 -13.26 54.20
C PRO A 698 -22.37 -12.60 54.59
N THR A 699 -23.16 -12.22 53.61
CA THR A 699 -24.55 -11.76 53.79
C THR A 699 -25.29 -12.89 54.51
N PRO A 700 -25.94 -12.66 55.69
CA PRO A 700 -26.63 -13.72 56.40
C PRO A 700 -27.80 -14.22 55.53
N THR A 701 -27.72 -15.47 55.11
CA THR A 701 -28.82 -16.20 54.49
C THR A 701 -29.99 -16.18 55.48
N MET A 702 -31.09 -15.49 55.18
CA MET A 702 -32.33 -15.59 55.96
C MET A 702 -32.82 -17.02 55.90
N ASN A 703 -32.72 -17.66 57.00
CA ASN A 703 -33.27 -19.01 57.23
C ASN A 703 -34.78 -18.89 57.20
N VAL A 704 -35.41 -19.22 56.13
CA VAL A 704 -36.88 -19.28 56.03
C VAL A 704 -37.34 -20.51 56.75
N THR A 705 -37.84 -20.32 57.99
CA THR A 705 -38.47 -21.36 58.73
C THR A 705 -39.73 -21.81 57.99
N PRO A 706 -39.92 -23.11 57.72
CA PRO A 706 -41.11 -23.57 57.00
C PRO A 706 -42.34 -23.39 57.89
N THR A 707 -43.35 -22.70 57.37
CA THR A 707 -44.71 -22.56 58.01
C THR A 707 -45.35 -23.93 58.14
N PRO A 708 -45.89 -24.31 59.29
CA PRO A 708 -46.55 -25.62 59.51
C PRO A 708 -47.84 -25.71 58.68
N THR A 709 -47.92 -26.72 57.86
CA THR A 709 -49.12 -27.11 57.10
C THR A 709 -50.24 -27.56 58.06
N MET A 710 -51.36 -26.86 58.07
CA MET A 710 -52.56 -27.31 58.81
C MET A 710 -53.13 -28.55 58.10
N ASN A 711 -53.22 -29.61 58.92
CA ASN A 711 -53.84 -30.86 58.55
C ASN A 711 -55.39 -30.69 58.58
N VAL A 712 -56.03 -30.74 57.41
CA VAL A 712 -57.50 -30.73 57.34
C VAL A 712 -57.99 -32.18 57.33
N THR A 713 -58.65 -32.58 58.39
CA THR A 713 -59.31 -33.87 58.53
C THR A 713 -60.61 -33.89 57.67
N PRO A 714 -60.88 -34.89 56.87
CA PRO A 714 -62.13 -34.99 56.12
C PRO A 714 -63.24 -35.48 57.08
N THR A 715 -64.43 -34.83 57.12
CA THR A 715 -65.63 -35.22 57.73
C THR A 715 -66.42 -36.21 56.85
N PRO A 716 -66.99 -37.33 57.38
CA PRO A 716 -67.70 -38.31 56.59
C PRO A 716 -69.17 -37.92 56.38
N THR A 717 -69.69 -38.06 55.15
CA THR A 717 -70.98 -38.69 54.75
C THR A 717 -70.92 -39.03 53.32
#